data_48bdc5de6c9515e9cc3c8bcf8c2b4bf1
#
_entry.id   48bdc5de6c9515e9cc3c8bcf8c2b4bf1
#
_cell.length_a   1.000
_cell.length_b   1.000
_cell.length_c   1.000
_cell.angle_alpha   90.00
_cell.angle_beta   90.00
_cell.angle_gamma   90.00
#
_symmetry.space_group_name_H-M   'P 1'
#
loop_
_entity.id
_entity.type
_entity.pdbx_description
1 polymer ?
#
loop_
_entity_poly.entity_id
_entity_poly.type
_entity_poly.pdbx_seq_one_letter_code
_entity_poly.pdbx_strand_id
1 'polypeptide(L)'
;ILYFQFLSGEIHLWEKVFPCHITIARDDRTGGIELLSEHSLTEFYDIWSTFDSKLLDFKYSIFKKKRTEFCHAGMWSYWVNLNTGEYKQCYTGNTLGNIYENCDKGLVECPVGTKCGLAHCYNGHAFLTLGDIPGLDTVTYAETRNRLDGTEKEWLKPEMKAAMSCKLYETNYDWTLFTSYNKERKVAYLDYYHVIKNKYHMEADKQNVFIIGTPNHGNMGDQAIWYATQKLLEKYFMNANVVDVDMSDFETNIEGIAHLIQNQDILILQGGGNFGNYYMDDEMIRRSVISRFKNNRIIMFPQTVYFSRDKEGEEELKRSVSIYNKNKNLILIARDAESFECLKANFTNDMYMLPDVVLSLNAINMEKERKGVLICLRSDKESVMNHQNVDEIESFLKDRISEIRYTDTQMDNYCKENRELLLKQKIKEFQSAELVITDRLHGMIFAAITGTPCIAFDNFNAKVKNVYAYLKDTCIVKLVHDFKEFTEAYGELKVNAKNNYDEKSVIQQFVDVLDQIKLKCVEANETDIYQKSMEEILRYWSLKNYQTSIRCTELKEWNEKLQKQNEDRIQELQTYKDWVENLQKQNEERMKDTEVYKDWVNNLQKQNEERMKELEVYKDWVNNLQKQIEDMKR
;
A
#
# COMPACT_ATOMS: atom_id res chain seq x y z
N ILE A 1 -9.16 -37.77 30.45
CA ILE A 1 -7.87 -37.03 30.39
C ILE A 1 -6.85 -37.79 29.56
N LEU A 2 -6.45 -39.01 29.98
CA LEU A 2 -5.46 -39.81 29.24
C LEU A 2 -5.83 -40.06 27.76
N TYR A 3 -7.10 -40.29 27.49
CA TYR A 3 -7.58 -40.49 26.13
C TYR A 3 -7.44 -39.20 25.24
N PHE A 4 -7.77 -38.06 25.82
CA PHE A 4 -7.61 -36.77 25.09
C PHE A 4 -6.13 -36.42 24.92
N GLN A 5 -5.27 -36.70 25.87
CA GLN A 5 -3.82 -36.53 25.73
C GLN A 5 -3.25 -37.42 24.63
N PHE A 6 -3.70 -38.69 24.56
CA PHE A 6 -3.31 -39.58 23.47
C PHE A 6 -3.77 -39.05 22.10
N LEU A 7 -5.01 -38.66 21.96
CA LEU A 7 -5.54 -38.08 20.72
C LEU A 7 -4.79 -36.81 20.31
N SER A 8 -4.44 -35.94 21.25
CA SER A 8 -3.70 -34.74 20.93
C SER A 8 -2.31 -35.07 20.38
N GLY A 9 -1.63 -36.08 20.95
CA GLY A 9 -0.35 -36.56 20.43
C GLY A 9 -0.43 -37.07 18.98
N GLU A 10 -1.44 -37.87 18.68
CA GLU A 10 -1.69 -38.38 17.33
C GLU A 10 -2.01 -37.23 16.34
N ILE A 11 -2.84 -36.27 16.72
CA ILE A 11 -3.21 -35.16 15.86
C ILE A 11 -2.00 -34.26 15.58
N HIS A 12 -1.14 -33.99 16.56
CA HIS A 12 0.11 -33.26 16.36
C HIS A 12 1.05 -33.96 15.37
N LEU A 13 1.05 -35.29 15.32
CA LEU A 13 1.80 -36.03 14.29
C LEU A 13 1.20 -35.80 12.90
N TRP A 14 -0.12 -35.82 12.77
CA TRP A 14 -0.82 -35.64 11.51
C TRP A 14 -0.75 -34.20 11.00
N GLU A 15 -0.76 -33.19 11.88
CA GLU A 15 -0.60 -31.77 11.50
C GLU A 15 0.71 -31.49 10.75
N LYS A 16 1.75 -32.30 10.95
CA LYS A 16 2.99 -32.16 10.20
C LYS A 16 2.86 -32.59 8.73
N VAL A 17 1.79 -33.32 8.42
CA VAL A 17 1.56 -33.91 7.08
C VAL A 17 0.47 -33.13 6.34
N PHE A 18 -0.61 -32.77 7.04
CA PHE A 18 -1.73 -32.01 6.48
C PHE A 18 -2.48 -31.20 7.55
N PRO A 19 -3.13 -30.10 7.18
CA PRO A 19 -3.90 -29.30 8.12
C PRO A 19 -5.02 -30.10 8.77
N CYS A 20 -5.09 -30.10 10.10
CA CYS A 20 -6.14 -30.73 10.86
C CYS A 20 -7.16 -29.71 11.35
N HIS A 21 -8.43 -30.03 11.26
CA HIS A 21 -9.51 -29.24 11.85
C HIS A 21 -10.30 -30.09 12.84
N ILE A 22 -10.45 -29.56 14.04
CA ILE A 22 -11.09 -30.26 15.14
C ILE A 22 -12.37 -29.52 15.51
N THR A 23 -13.44 -30.27 15.69
CA THR A 23 -14.73 -29.73 16.13
C THR A 23 -15.35 -30.63 17.19
N ILE A 24 -16.15 -30.04 18.05
CA ILE A 24 -16.90 -30.79 19.06
C ILE A 24 -18.02 -31.57 18.36
N ALA A 25 -18.08 -32.86 18.58
CA ALA A 25 -19.14 -33.69 18.09
C ALA A 25 -20.45 -33.37 18.84
N ARG A 26 -21.56 -33.49 18.14
CA ARG A 26 -22.91 -33.33 18.67
C ARG A 26 -23.62 -34.68 18.64
N ASP A 27 -24.36 -35.00 19.71
CA ASP A 27 -25.26 -36.14 19.72
C ASP A 27 -26.67 -35.73 19.32
N ASP A 28 -27.12 -36.16 18.14
CA ASP A 28 -28.45 -35.85 17.61
C ASP A 28 -29.50 -36.90 17.99
N ARG A 29 -29.12 -37.99 18.66
CA ARG A 29 -30.04 -39.11 18.97
C ARG A 29 -31.13 -38.71 19.97
N THR A 30 -30.84 -37.75 20.83
CA THR A 30 -31.76 -37.32 21.91
C THR A 30 -32.68 -36.18 21.48
N GLY A 31 -32.57 -35.67 20.24
CA GLY A 31 -33.34 -34.51 19.79
C GLY A 31 -32.96 -33.20 20.48
N GLY A 32 -32.00 -33.25 21.41
CA GLY A 32 -31.39 -32.12 22.12
C GLY A 32 -29.91 -32.04 21.87
N ILE A 33 -29.32 -30.94 22.32
CA ILE A 33 -27.90 -30.74 22.26
C ILE A 33 -27.32 -31.09 23.62
N GLU A 34 -26.69 -32.26 23.72
CA GLU A 34 -25.88 -32.58 24.89
C GLU A 34 -24.55 -31.87 24.79
N LEU A 35 -24.38 -30.87 25.64
CA LEU A 35 -23.09 -30.20 25.82
C LEU A 35 -22.23 -31.01 26.78
N LEU A 36 -20.92 -31.06 26.52
CA LEU A 36 -19.95 -31.51 27.50
C LEU A 36 -20.18 -30.74 28.81
N SER A 37 -19.92 -31.41 29.95
CA SER A 37 -19.88 -30.72 31.24
C SER A 37 -18.85 -29.58 31.16
N GLU A 38 -19.04 -28.57 31.99
CA GLU A 38 -18.11 -27.41 32.01
C GLU A 38 -16.67 -27.85 32.28
N HIS A 39 -16.49 -28.80 33.16
CA HIS A 39 -15.17 -29.37 33.46
C HIS A 39 -14.59 -30.12 32.24
N SER A 40 -15.33 -31.02 31.64
CA SER A 40 -14.90 -31.74 30.43
C SER A 40 -14.57 -30.81 29.26
N LEU A 41 -15.32 -29.73 29.16
CA LEU A 41 -15.13 -28.72 28.12
C LEU A 41 -13.82 -27.94 28.36
N THR A 42 -13.54 -27.55 29.60
CA THR A 42 -12.29 -26.87 29.97
C THR A 42 -11.10 -27.78 29.68
N GLU A 43 -11.13 -29.04 30.12
CA GLU A 43 -10.05 -30.00 29.82
C GLU A 43 -9.84 -30.22 28.32
N PHE A 44 -10.93 -30.27 27.56
CA PHE A 44 -10.88 -30.38 26.10
C PHE A 44 -10.14 -29.18 25.49
N TYR A 45 -10.49 -27.95 25.89
CA TYR A 45 -9.87 -26.75 25.35
C TYR A 45 -8.44 -26.54 25.85
N ASP A 46 -8.10 -26.95 27.05
CA ASP A 46 -6.73 -26.91 27.55
C ASP A 46 -5.80 -27.78 26.70
N ILE A 47 -6.28 -28.95 26.25
CA ILE A 47 -5.51 -29.82 25.35
C ILE A 47 -5.43 -29.19 23.95
N TRP A 48 -6.54 -28.70 23.41
CA TRP A 48 -6.61 -28.17 22.05
C TRP A 48 -5.90 -26.81 21.90
N SER A 49 -5.77 -26.03 22.95
CA SER A 49 -5.00 -24.78 22.94
C SER A 49 -3.52 -25.01 22.60
N THR A 50 -3.01 -26.24 22.81
CA THR A 50 -1.65 -26.61 22.43
C THR A 50 -1.41 -26.64 20.92
N PHE A 51 -2.47 -26.61 20.10
CA PHE A 51 -2.39 -26.65 18.64
C PHE A 51 -2.31 -25.26 17.99
N ASP A 52 -2.19 -24.20 18.77
CA ASP A 52 -2.09 -22.80 18.28
C ASP A 52 -3.11 -22.47 17.18
N SER A 53 -4.36 -22.92 17.36
CA SER A 53 -5.44 -22.74 16.39
C SER A 53 -6.29 -21.54 16.73
N LYS A 54 -6.11 -20.44 16.00
CA LYS A 54 -6.93 -19.22 16.10
C LYS A 54 -8.43 -19.51 15.89
N LEU A 55 -8.76 -20.49 15.04
CA LEU A 55 -10.16 -20.93 14.81
C LEU A 55 -10.75 -21.58 16.05
N LEU A 56 -9.97 -22.35 16.77
CA LEU A 56 -10.41 -23.01 18.00
C LEU A 56 -10.55 -21.98 19.13
N ASP A 57 -9.59 -21.08 19.29
CA ASP A 57 -9.62 -19.96 20.23
C ASP A 57 -10.87 -19.10 20.02
N PHE A 58 -11.15 -18.76 18.78
CA PHE A 58 -12.38 -18.05 18.40
C PHE A 58 -13.61 -18.84 18.81
N LYS A 59 -13.69 -20.12 18.47
CA LYS A 59 -14.82 -20.97 18.78
C LYS A 59 -15.06 -21.09 20.29
N TYR A 60 -14.00 -21.16 21.07
CA TYR A 60 -14.05 -21.14 22.53
C TYR A 60 -14.51 -19.79 23.07
N SER A 61 -14.02 -18.70 22.52
CA SER A 61 -14.38 -17.34 22.95
C SER A 61 -15.85 -17.02 22.81
N ILE A 62 -16.55 -17.65 21.84
CA ILE A 62 -17.98 -17.49 21.59
C ILE A 62 -18.86 -18.56 22.23
N PHE A 63 -18.25 -19.53 22.93
CA PHE A 63 -18.98 -20.59 23.59
C PHE A 63 -19.80 -20.07 24.77
N LYS A 64 -21.05 -20.56 24.91
CA LYS A 64 -22.03 -20.11 25.91
C LYS A 64 -22.36 -18.60 25.88
N LYS A 65 -21.97 -17.89 24.83
CA LYS A 65 -22.31 -16.46 24.64
C LYS A 65 -23.49 -16.33 23.67
N LYS A 66 -24.48 -15.55 24.08
CA LYS A 66 -25.57 -15.20 23.16
C LYS A 66 -25.03 -14.43 21.97
N ARG A 67 -25.42 -14.84 20.77
CA ARG A 67 -25.04 -14.18 19.53
C ARG A 67 -25.70 -12.81 19.42
N THR A 68 -24.87 -11.81 19.21
CA THR A 68 -25.28 -10.43 18.90
C THR A 68 -24.80 -10.00 17.51
N GLU A 69 -23.80 -10.72 17.01
CA GLU A 69 -23.22 -10.49 15.71
C GLU A 69 -24.19 -10.94 14.60
N PHE A 70 -24.06 -10.32 13.43
CA PHE A 70 -24.78 -10.74 12.26
C PHE A 70 -24.22 -12.07 11.74
N CYS A 71 -25.11 -13.05 11.56
CA CYS A 71 -24.75 -14.37 11.06
C CYS A 71 -25.13 -14.52 9.58
N HIS A 72 -24.13 -14.73 8.74
CA HIS A 72 -24.26 -14.91 7.29
C HIS A 72 -24.62 -16.35 6.87
N ALA A 73 -24.86 -17.27 7.80
CA ALA A 73 -25.32 -18.61 7.48
C ALA A 73 -26.66 -18.55 6.75
N GLY A 74 -26.79 -19.27 5.65
CA GLY A 74 -27.91 -19.17 4.71
C GLY A 74 -27.67 -18.16 3.59
N MET A 75 -26.49 -17.58 3.53
CA MET A 75 -26.02 -16.73 2.43
C MET A 75 -24.60 -17.12 1.98
N TRP A 76 -23.66 -17.24 2.93
CA TRP A 76 -22.28 -17.61 2.65
C TRP A 76 -21.96 -19.08 2.90
N SER A 77 -22.77 -19.75 3.73
CA SER A 77 -22.69 -21.17 3.99
C SER A 77 -24.10 -21.76 4.22
N TYR A 78 -24.27 -23.02 3.88
CA TYR A 78 -25.47 -23.75 4.05
C TYR A 78 -25.18 -25.08 4.72
N TRP A 79 -26.14 -25.59 5.47
CA TRP A 79 -26.19 -27.00 5.84
C TRP A 79 -26.99 -27.77 4.78
N VAL A 80 -26.46 -28.86 4.30
CA VAL A 80 -27.07 -29.66 3.24
C VAL A 80 -27.12 -31.12 3.66
N ASN A 81 -28.28 -31.73 3.57
CA ASN A 81 -28.45 -33.19 3.71
C ASN A 81 -28.37 -33.81 2.31
N LEU A 82 -27.25 -34.45 2.00
CA LEU A 82 -27.02 -35.05 0.68
C LEU A 82 -27.95 -36.24 0.38
N ASN A 83 -28.54 -36.91 1.39
CA ASN A 83 -29.47 -38.00 1.17
C ASN A 83 -30.86 -37.52 0.73
N THR A 84 -31.31 -36.41 1.30
CA THR A 84 -32.68 -35.90 1.03
C THR A 84 -32.64 -34.70 0.07
N GLY A 85 -31.50 -34.06 -0.12
CA GLY A 85 -31.38 -32.82 -0.87
C GLY A 85 -31.79 -31.57 -0.08
N GLU A 86 -32.32 -31.71 1.12
CA GLU A 86 -32.74 -30.58 1.95
C GLU A 86 -31.53 -29.67 2.28
N TYR A 87 -31.72 -28.36 2.13
CA TYR A 87 -30.72 -27.40 2.60
C TYR A 87 -31.33 -26.35 3.52
N LYS A 88 -30.53 -25.91 4.50
CA LYS A 88 -30.91 -24.98 5.57
C LYS A 88 -29.92 -23.84 5.69
N GLN A 89 -30.35 -22.76 6.36
CA GLN A 89 -29.45 -21.64 6.70
C GLN A 89 -28.20 -22.11 7.45
N CYS A 90 -28.40 -22.94 8.47
CA CYS A 90 -27.33 -23.58 9.24
C CYS A 90 -27.91 -24.89 9.84
N TYR A 91 -27.10 -25.56 10.66
CA TYR A 91 -27.49 -26.82 11.28
C TYR A 91 -28.85 -26.78 12.02
N THR A 92 -29.13 -25.69 12.74
CA THR A 92 -30.39 -25.46 13.48
C THR A 92 -31.30 -24.42 12.83
N GLY A 93 -30.94 -23.94 11.66
CA GLY A 93 -31.68 -22.90 10.95
C GLY A 93 -32.87 -23.43 10.18
N ASN A 94 -33.64 -22.51 9.60
CA ASN A 94 -34.79 -22.83 8.79
C ASN A 94 -34.40 -23.55 7.49
N THR A 95 -35.22 -24.49 7.05
CA THR A 95 -35.13 -25.11 5.72
C THR A 95 -35.42 -24.05 4.66
N LEU A 96 -34.56 -23.97 3.64
CA LEU A 96 -34.67 -23.03 2.55
C LEU A 96 -35.15 -23.67 1.25
N GLY A 97 -34.92 -24.96 1.09
CA GLY A 97 -35.35 -25.69 -0.10
C GLY A 97 -34.67 -27.05 -0.23
N ASN A 98 -34.67 -27.57 -1.46
CA ASN A 98 -34.06 -28.84 -1.81
C ASN A 98 -33.19 -28.70 -3.04
N ILE A 99 -31.93 -29.15 -2.95
CA ILE A 99 -30.94 -29.04 -4.05
C ILE A 99 -31.30 -29.92 -5.25
N TYR A 100 -32.08 -30.95 -5.07
CA TYR A 100 -32.50 -31.86 -6.14
C TYR A 100 -33.75 -31.41 -6.90
N GLU A 101 -34.53 -30.49 -6.30
CA GLU A 101 -35.82 -30.06 -6.88
C GLU A 101 -35.72 -28.80 -7.78
N ASN A 102 -34.71 -27.99 -7.62
CA ASN A 102 -34.60 -26.70 -8.32
C ASN A 102 -33.13 -26.38 -8.67
N CYS A 103 -32.43 -27.30 -9.33
CA CYS A 103 -30.99 -27.14 -9.65
C CYS A 103 -30.67 -25.91 -10.53
N ASP A 104 -31.63 -25.43 -11.30
CA ASP A 104 -31.53 -24.33 -12.25
C ASP A 104 -31.73 -22.94 -11.62
N LYS A 105 -32.36 -22.87 -10.44
CA LYS A 105 -32.67 -21.58 -9.77
C LYS A 105 -31.63 -21.11 -8.77
N GLY A 106 -30.61 -21.91 -8.50
CA GLY A 106 -29.65 -21.64 -7.44
C GLY A 106 -30.19 -21.74 -6.03
N LEU A 107 -29.35 -21.53 -5.03
CA LEU A 107 -29.74 -21.59 -3.63
C LEU A 107 -30.44 -20.29 -3.19
N VAL A 108 -31.49 -20.44 -2.38
CA VAL A 108 -32.17 -19.30 -1.77
C VAL A 108 -31.24 -18.65 -0.72
N GLU A 109 -30.98 -17.39 -0.86
CA GLU A 109 -30.19 -16.62 0.10
C GLU A 109 -31.07 -15.99 1.16
N CYS A 110 -31.00 -16.53 2.37
CA CYS A 110 -31.75 -16.05 3.51
C CYS A 110 -30.90 -16.20 4.78
N PRO A 111 -30.13 -15.17 5.15
CA PRO A 111 -29.26 -15.27 6.31
C PRO A 111 -30.00 -15.34 7.62
N VAL A 112 -29.39 -15.99 8.61
CA VAL A 112 -29.91 -16.01 9.99
C VAL A 112 -29.95 -14.59 10.57
N GLY A 113 -29.00 -13.75 10.22
CA GLY A 113 -28.93 -12.37 10.67
C GLY A 113 -28.65 -12.26 12.18
N THR A 114 -29.23 -11.23 12.81
CA THR A 114 -29.13 -10.99 14.27
C THR A 114 -30.16 -11.84 15.10
N LYS A 115 -30.87 -12.72 14.47
CA LYS A 115 -31.97 -13.49 15.10
C LYS A 115 -31.52 -14.83 15.69
N CYS A 116 -30.22 -15.13 15.73
CA CYS A 116 -29.75 -16.37 16.33
C CYS A 116 -29.98 -16.35 17.84
N GLY A 117 -30.84 -17.25 18.31
CA GLY A 117 -31.14 -17.41 19.72
C GLY A 117 -30.30 -18.43 20.47
N LEU A 118 -29.29 -19.03 19.78
CA LEU A 118 -28.50 -20.08 20.36
C LEU A 118 -27.36 -19.47 21.25
N ALA A 119 -27.14 -20.11 22.41
CA ALA A 119 -26.05 -19.78 23.31
C ALA A 119 -24.70 -20.33 22.83
N HIS A 120 -24.69 -21.12 21.76
CA HIS A 120 -23.50 -21.71 21.18
C HIS A 120 -23.66 -21.93 19.68
N CYS A 121 -22.63 -21.60 18.88
CA CYS A 121 -22.62 -21.85 17.45
C CYS A 121 -22.14 -23.29 17.16
N TYR A 122 -22.96 -24.13 16.60
CA TYR A 122 -22.63 -25.51 16.21
C TYR A 122 -22.09 -25.63 14.80
N ASN A 123 -22.07 -24.53 14.03
CA ASN A 123 -21.48 -24.55 12.70
C ASN A 123 -19.98 -24.80 12.79
N GLY A 124 -19.48 -25.82 12.11
CA GLY A 124 -18.05 -26.14 12.04
C GLY A 124 -17.21 -24.95 11.53
N HIS A 125 -17.79 -24.16 10.64
CA HIS A 125 -17.18 -22.96 10.07
C HIS A 125 -17.82 -21.67 10.62
N ALA A 126 -17.99 -21.59 11.95
CA ALA A 126 -18.59 -20.44 12.61
C ALA A 126 -17.97 -19.10 12.18
N PHE A 127 -16.64 -19.08 12.01
CA PHE A 127 -15.90 -17.91 11.56
C PHE A 127 -16.37 -17.41 10.18
N LEU A 128 -16.67 -18.31 9.23
CA LEU A 128 -17.17 -17.91 7.92
C LEU A 128 -18.58 -17.31 7.99
N THR A 129 -19.37 -17.75 8.95
CA THR A 129 -20.76 -17.30 9.07
C THR A 129 -20.90 -16.00 9.87
N LEU A 130 -19.92 -15.68 10.71
CA LEU A 130 -19.91 -14.46 11.53
C LEU A 130 -19.17 -13.30 10.88
N GLY A 131 -18.29 -13.59 9.95
CA GLY A 131 -17.58 -12.57 9.19
C GLY A 131 -16.48 -11.83 9.96
N ASP A 132 -16.34 -12.11 11.25
CA ASP A 132 -15.39 -11.44 12.13
C ASP A 132 -14.74 -12.45 13.07
N ILE A 133 -13.40 -12.55 13.02
CA ILE A 133 -12.64 -13.50 13.79
C ILE A 133 -11.46 -12.78 14.43
N PRO A 134 -11.50 -12.49 15.73
CA PRO A 134 -10.38 -11.90 16.43
C PRO A 134 -9.09 -12.70 16.22
N GLY A 135 -8.05 -12.05 15.75
CA GLY A 135 -6.76 -12.66 15.45
C GLY A 135 -6.67 -13.40 14.10
N LEU A 136 -7.75 -13.39 13.28
CA LEU A 136 -7.76 -13.88 11.90
C LEU A 136 -8.15 -12.81 10.88
N ASP A 137 -8.11 -11.58 11.27
CA ASP A 137 -8.41 -10.37 10.49
C ASP A 137 -7.48 -10.19 9.28
N THR A 138 -6.38 -10.93 9.24
CA THR A 138 -5.46 -11.00 8.11
C THR A 138 -5.95 -11.90 6.98
N VAL A 139 -6.98 -12.73 7.20
CA VAL A 139 -7.51 -13.71 6.25
C VAL A 139 -8.74 -13.16 5.54
N THR A 140 -8.89 -13.49 4.25
CA THR A 140 -10.08 -13.16 3.47
C THR A 140 -10.99 -14.37 3.30
N TYR A 141 -12.24 -14.13 2.87
CA TYR A 141 -13.14 -15.23 2.49
C TYR A 141 -12.61 -16.04 1.32
N ALA A 142 -12.01 -15.37 0.33
CA ALA A 142 -11.41 -16.05 -0.81
C ALA A 142 -10.34 -17.06 -0.38
N GLU A 143 -9.44 -16.65 0.53
CA GLU A 143 -8.38 -17.53 1.07
C GLU A 143 -8.93 -18.72 1.85
N THR A 144 -9.98 -18.52 2.62
CA THR A 144 -10.55 -19.62 3.45
C THR A 144 -11.43 -20.58 2.65
N ARG A 145 -11.96 -20.15 1.52
CA ARG A 145 -12.94 -20.93 0.73
C ARG A 145 -12.39 -21.50 -0.55
N ASN A 146 -11.39 -20.88 -1.14
CA ASN A 146 -10.86 -21.36 -2.41
C ASN A 146 -10.19 -22.73 -2.24
N ARG A 147 -10.39 -23.58 -3.21
CA ARG A 147 -9.81 -24.93 -3.31
C ARG A 147 -9.40 -25.16 -4.78
N LEU A 148 -8.58 -26.14 -4.99
CA LEU A 148 -8.37 -26.68 -6.33
C LEU A 148 -9.36 -27.79 -6.57
N ASP A 149 -9.95 -27.83 -7.75
CA ASP A 149 -10.77 -28.97 -8.18
C ASP A 149 -9.89 -30.15 -8.59
N GLY A 150 -10.51 -31.26 -8.96
CA GLY A 150 -9.77 -32.47 -9.42
C GLY A 150 -8.98 -32.29 -10.72
N THR A 151 -9.08 -31.13 -11.39
CA THR A 151 -8.30 -30.75 -12.58
C THR A 151 -7.27 -29.66 -12.28
N GLU A 152 -6.99 -29.41 -11.00
CA GLU A 152 -6.07 -28.40 -10.50
C GLU A 152 -6.47 -26.94 -10.83
N LYS A 153 -7.74 -26.71 -11.15
CA LYS A 153 -8.29 -25.37 -11.34
C LYS A 153 -8.88 -24.86 -10.05
N GLU A 154 -8.81 -23.54 -9.87
CA GLU A 154 -9.45 -22.90 -8.75
C GLU A 154 -10.96 -23.11 -8.77
N TRP A 155 -11.51 -23.53 -7.63
CA TRP A 155 -12.93 -23.83 -7.48
C TRP A 155 -13.82 -22.58 -7.50
N LEU A 156 -13.33 -21.48 -6.89
CA LEU A 156 -14.05 -20.23 -6.95
C LEU A 156 -13.94 -19.61 -8.35
N LYS A 157 -15.07 -19.22 -8.90
CA LYS A 157 -15.12 -18.43 -10.11
C LYS A 157 -14.43 -17.07 -9.86
N PRO A 158 -13.79 -16.47 -10.87
CA PRO A 158 -13.07 -15.20 -10.68
C PRO A 158 -13.92 -14.08 -10.05
N GLU A 159 -15.17 -13.95 -10.45
CA GLU A 159 -16.11 -12.94 -9.91
C GLU A 159 -16.39 -13.19 -8.43
N MET A 160 -16.60 -14.45 -8.05
CA MET A 160 -16.80 -14.82 -6.65
C MET A 160 -15.53 -14.66 -5.83
N LYS A 161 -14.38 -14.99 -6.40
CA LYS A 161 -13.08 -14.79 -5.75
C LYS A 161 -12.84 -13.31 -5.48
N ALA A 162 -13.10 -12.44 -6.44
CA ALA A 162 -13.01 -10.99 -6.26
C ALA A 162 -13.97 -10.48 -5.17
N ALA A 163 -15.23 -10.93 -5.19
CA ALA A 163 -16.23 -10.55 -4.19
C ALA A 163 -15.90 -11.04 -2.77
N MET A 164 -15.20 -12.18 -2.65
CA MET A 164 -14.79 -12.79 -1.39
C MET A 164 -13.40 -12.39 -0.91
N SER A 165 -12.69 -11.52 -1.62
CA SER A 165 -11.34 -11.03 -1.25
C SER A 165 -11.37 -9.92 -0.20
N CYS A 166 -12.52 -9.64 0.42
CA CYS A 166 -12.61 -8.71 1.55
C CYS A 166 -12.15 -9.36 2.86
N LYS A 167 -11.77 -8.54 3.82
CA LYS A 167 -11.47 -9.01 5.18
C LYS A 167 -12.73 -9.50 5.88
N LEU A 168 -12.61 -10.60 6.62
CA LEU A 168 -13.74 -11.16 7.34
C LEU A 168 -14.33 -10.18 8.37
N TYR A 169 -13.48 -9.47 9.11
CA TYR A 169 -13.91 -8.51 10.13
C TYR A 169 -14.64 -7.29 9.56
N GLU A 170 -14.35 -6.89 8.31
CA GLU A 170 -15.02 -5.77 7.66
C GLU A 170 -16.47 -6.06 7.33
N THR A 171 -16.87 -7.30 7.42
CA THR A 171 -18.24 -7.73 7.07
C THR A 171 -19.22 -7.74 8.24
N ASN A 172 -18.75 -7.49 9.45
CA ASN A 172 -19.60 -7.54 10.66
C ASN A 172 -19.85 -6.14 11.23
N TYR A 173 -20.60 -5.33 10.50
CA TYR A 173 -20.93 -3.96 10.89
C TYR A 173 -22.27 -3.86 11.63
N ASP A 174 -22.65 -2.61 11.95
CA ASP A 174 -24.00 -2.29 12.42
C ASP A 174 -25.07 -2.62 11.36
N TRP A 175 -25.82 -3.65 11.60
CA TRP A 175 -26.77 -4.23 10.67
C TRP A 175 -28.20 -3.75 10.88
N THR A 176 -28.40 -2.62 11.54
CA THR A 176 -29.73 -2.03 11.69
C THR A 176 -30.42 -1.74 10.35
N LEU A 177 -29.62 -1.56 9.28
CA LEU A 177 -30.07 -1.33 7.90
C LEU A 177 -30.14 -2.61 7.04
N PHE A 178 -30.09 -3.77 7.66
CA PHE A 178 -29.78 -5.03 6.98
C PHE A 178 -30.79 -5.47 5.90
N THR A 179 -32.04 -5.15 5.99
CA THR A 179 -33.07 -5.62 5.03
C THR A 179 -32.91 -5.01 3.63
N SER A 180 -32.48 -3.78 3.55
CA SER A 180 -32.03 -3.15 2.29
C SER A 180 -30.56 -3.50 1.97
N TYR A 181 -29.78 -3.64 3.01
CA TYR A 181 -28.34 -3.82 2.96
C TYR A 181 -27.89 -5.15 2.32
N ASN A 182 -28.60 -6.27 2.53
CA ASN A 182 -28.20 -7.55 1.93
C ASN A 182 -28.19 -7.52 0.42
N LYS A 183 -29.21 -6.90 -0.15
CA LYS A 183 -29.30 -6.79 -1.60
C LYS A 183 -28.23 -5.84 -2.13
N GLU A 184 -28.04 -4.72 -1.45
CA GLU A 184 -27.05 -3.70 -1.82
C GLU A 184 -25.63 -4.20 -1.61
N ARG A 185 -25.34 -4.96 -0.55
CA ARG A 185 -24.00 -5.45 -0.25
C ARG A 185 -23.58 -6.63 -1.12
N LYS A 186 -24.49 -7.54 -1.44
CA LYS A 186 -24.22 -8.56 -2.44
C LYS A 186 -23.91 -7.92 -3.78
N VAL A 187 -24.69 -6.92 -4.14
CA VAL A 187 -24.44 -6.06 -5.30
C VAL A 187 -23.10 -5.37 -5.14
N ALA A 188 -22.76 -4.79 -3.98
CA ALA A 188 -21.49 -4.11 -3.76
C ALA A 188 -20.27 -5.04 -3.88
N TYR A 189 -20.31 -6.26 -3.38
CA TYR A 189 -19.20 -7.21 -3.56
C TYR A 189 -19.07 -7.73 -4.99
N LEU A 190 -20.18 -7.99 -5.65
CA LEU A 190 -20.19 -8.32 -7.07
C LEU A 190 -19.81 -7.08 -7.91
N ASP A 191 -20.24 -5.90 -7.49
CA ASP A 191 -19.93 -4.64 -8.15
C ASP A 191 -18.48 -4.19 -7.92
N TYR A 192 -17.79 -4.68 -6.88
CA TYR A 192 -16.37 -4.34 -6.69
C TYR A 192 -15.52 -4.79 -7.88
N TYR A 193 -15.77 -5.98 -8.40
CA TYR A 193 -15.18 -6.39 -9.68
C TYR A 193 -15.65 -5.50 -10.84
N HIS A 194 -16.93 -5.17 -10.90
CA HIS A 194 -17.47 -4.26 -11.91
C HIS A 194 -16.93 -2.84 -11.77
N VAL A 195 -16.70 -2.35 -10.54
CA VAL A 195 -16.05 -1.06 -10.29
C VAL A 195 -14.63 -1.05 -10.86
N ILE A 196 -13.83 -2.10 -10.60
CA ILE A 196 -12.49 -2.22 -11.18
C ILE A 196 -12.56 -2.32 -12.69
N LYS A 197 -13.47 -3.13 -13.24
CA LYS A 197 -13.67 -3.25 -14.69
C LYS A 197 -14.09 -1.93 -15.33
N ASN A 198 -14.92 -1.14 -14.65
CA ASN A 198 -15.35 0.18 -15.13
C ASN A 198 -14.29 1.27 -14.95
N LYS A 199 -13.45 1.15 -13.90
CA LYS A 199 -12.34 2.06 -13.66
C LYS A 199 -11.26 1.95 -14.73
N TYR A 200 -10.96 0.73 -15.15
CA TYR A 200 -9.97 0.44 -16.17
C TYR A 200 -10.65 0.17 -17.51
N HIS A 201 -10.57 1.12 -18.39
CA HIS A 201 -11.17 0.99 -19.72
C HIS A 201 -10.35 0.00 -20.57
N MET A 202 -10.94 -1.17 -20.82
CA MET A 202 -10.34 -2.24 -21.61
C MET A 202 -10.89 -2.19 -23.04
N GLU A 203 -9.99 -2.23 -24.02
CA GLU A 203 -10.35 -2.34 -25.42
C GLU A 203 -10.24 -3.79 -25.88
N ALA A 204 -11.38 -4.45 -26.13
CA ALA A 204 -11.44 -5.88 -26.42
C ALA A 204 -10.65 -6.29 -27.68
N ASP A 205 -10.55 -5.39 -28.66
CA ASP A 205 -9.91 -5.64 -29.96
C ASP A 205 -8.44 -5.19 -30.02
N LYS A 206 -7.88 -4.69 -28.92
CA LYS A 206 -6.50 -4.23 -28.84
C LYS A 206 -5.72 -5.00 -27.80
N GLN A 207 -4.42 -5.09 -27.99
CA GLN A 207 -3.51 -5.52 -26.95
C GLN A 207 -3.47 -4.45 -25.84
N ASN A 208 -3.58 -4.86 -24.60
CA ASN A 208 -3.40 -3.97 -23.48
C ASN A 208 -1.96 -4.08 -22.96
N VAL A 209 -1.42 -2.96 -22.53
CA VAL A 209 -0.12 -2.85 -21.86
C VAL A 209 -0.36 -2.25 -20.49
N PHE A 210 -0.26 -3.08 -19.45
CA PHE A 210 -0.49 -2.66 -18.08
C PHE A 210 0.80 -2.16 -17.45
N ILE A 211 0.79 -0.94 -16.92
CA ILE A 211 1.85 -0.45 -16.02
C ILE A 211 1.37 -0.70 -14.60
N ILE A 212 2.01 -1.65 -13.91
CA ILE A 212 1.58 -2.09 -12.58
C ILE A 212 2.54 -1.58 -11.49
N GLY A 213 1.96 -1.16 -10.37
CA GLY A 213 2.70 -0.64 -9.22
C GLY A 213 3.11 0.81 -9.41
N THR A 214 2.30 1.60 -10.12
CA THR A 214 2.57 3.03 -10.27
C THR A 214 2.36 3.75 -8.93
N PRO A 215 3.17 4.82 -8.66
CA PRO A 215 3.22 5.41 -7.35
C PRO A 215 1.91 6.13 -6.99
N ASN A 216 1.46 5.94 -5.74
CA ASN A 216 0.30 6.59 -5.13
C ASN A 216 0.69 7.66 -4.09
N HIS A 217 1.90 8.18 -4.17
CA HIS A 217 2.48 9.14 -3.24
C HIS A 217 3.15 10.31 -3.97
N GLY A 218 3.42 11.39 -3.24
CA GLY A 218 3.91 12.66 -3.79
C GLY A 218 5.40 12.73 -4.12
N ASN A 219 6.13 11.63 -4.23
CA ASN A 219 7.51 11.65 -4.72
C ASN A 219 7.54 11.91 -6.23
N MET A 220 7.88 13.10 -6.64
CA MET A 220 7.89 13.51 -8.05
C MET A 220 8.94 12.77 -8.88
N GLY A 221 9.95 12.18 -8.27
CA GLY A 221 10.88 11.27 -8.96
C GLY A 221 10.17 10.02 -9.47
N ASP A 222 9.44 9.34 -8.61
CA ASP A 222 8.69 8.13 -8.98
C ASP A 222 7.52 8.47 -9.92
N GLN A 223 6.88 9.64 -9.75
CA GLN A 223 5.88 10.15 -10.69
C GLN A 223 6.48 10.46 -12.08
N ALA A 224 7.74 10.91 -12.14
CA ALA A 224 8.43 11.11 -13.40
C ALA A 224 8.74 9.79 -14.12
N ILE A 225 9.11 8.74 -13.36
CA ILE A 225 9.30 7.39 -13.90
C ILE A 225 7.98 6.88 -14.52
N TRP A 226 6.87 7.01 -13.80
CA TRP A 226 5.54 6.67 -14.34
C TRP A 226 5.26 7.44 -15.63
N TYR A 227 5.41 8.76 -15.61
CA TYR A 227 5.11 9.62 -16.77
C TYR A 227 5.98 9.28 -17.99
N ALA A 228 7.28 9.11 -17.78
CA ALA A 228 8.22 8.74 -18.83
C ALA A 228 7.90 7.34 -19.40
N THR A 229 7.61 6.38 -18.54
CA THR A 229 7.18 5.02 -18.93
C THR A 229 5.93 5.08 -19.80
N GLN A 230 4.90 5.80 -19.36
CA GLN A 230 3.66 5.95 -20.13
C GLN A 230 3.93 6.58 -21.51
N LYS A 231 4.68 7.67 -21.58
CA LYS A 231 5.01 8.34 -22.85
C LYS A 231 5.83 7.47 -23.80
N LEU A 232 6.77 6.70 -23.26
CA LEU A 232 7.58 5.75 -24.05
C LEU A 232 6.70 4.63 -24.61
N LEU A 233 5.83 4.03 -23.80
CA LEU A 233 4.96 2.93 -24.20
C LEU A 233 3.87 3.38 -25.17
N GLU A 234 3.23 4.54 -24.97
CA GLU A 234 2.27 5.13 -25.90
C GLU A 234 2.89 5.33 -27.30
N LYS A 235 4.16 5.73 -27.35
CA LYS A 235 4.90 5.92 -28.59
C LYS A 235 5.35 4.62 -29.23
N TYR A 236 5.79 3.66 -28.43
CA TYR A 236 6.29 2.36 -28.93
C TYR A 236 5.14 1.45 -29.36
N PHE A 237 4.09 1.32 -28.54
CA PHE A 237 2.90 0.51 -28.81
C PHE A 237 1.75 1.34 -29.34
N MET A 238 1.92 1.99 -30.49
CA MET A 238 0.95 2.95 -31.06
C MET A 238 -0.49 2.44 -31.18
N ASN A 239 -0.68 1.11 -31.28
CA ASN A 239 -2.01 0.49 -31.43
C ASN A 239 -2.47 -0.24 -30.15
N ALA A 240 -1.72 -0.18 -29.05
CA ALA A 240 -2.09 -0.79 -27.79
C ALA A 240 -2.82 0.20 -26.86
N ASN A 241 -3.60 -0.33 -25.95
CA ASN A 241 -4.20 0.42 -24.86
C ASN A 241 -3.25 0.36 -23.64
N VAL A 242 -2.71 1.51 -23.21
CA VAL A 242 -1.82 1.58 -22.03
C VAL A 242 -2.66 1.83 -20.79
N VAL A 243 -2.66 0.89 -19.87
CA VAL A 243 -3.48 0.88 -18.66
C VAL A 243 -2.60 1.08 -17.44
N ASP A 244 -2.88 2.10 -16.65
CA ASP A 244 -2.12 2.49 -15.46
C ASP A 244 -2.78 1.97 -14.20
N VAL A 245 -2.15 0.98 -13.54
CA VAL A 245 -2.61 0.35 -12.29
C VAL A 245 -1.72 0.79 -11.14
N ASP A 246 -2.26 1.63 -10.27
CA ASP A 246 -1.52 2.12 -9.11
C ASP A 246 -1.41 1.09 -7.98
N MET A 247 -0.49 1.34 -7.05
CA MET A 247 -0.23 0.46 -5.91
C MET A 247 -1.48 0.20 -5.09
N SER A 248 -2.28 1.23 -4.80
CA SER A 248 -3.47 1.10 -3.95
C SER A 248 -4.52 0.17 -4.56
N ASP A 249 -4.77 0.29 -5.86
CA ASP A 249 -5.72 -0.59 -6.55
C ASP A 249 -5.23 -2.03 -6.58
N PHE A 250 -3.91 -2.22 -6.79
CA PHE A 250 -3.34 -3.55 -6.81
C PHE A 250 -3.37 -4.21 -5.44
N GLU A 251 -3.02 -3.48 -4.38
CA GLU A 251 -3.08 -3.95 -3.00
C GLU A 251 -4.50 -4.34 -2.58
N THR A 252 -5.49 -3.56 -2.97
CA THR A 252 -6.88 -3.76 -2.53
C THR A 252 -7.64 -4.76 -3.38
N ASN A 253 -7.26 -4.97 -4.65
CA ASN A 253 -8.00 -5.85 -5.55
C ASN A 253 -7.16 -6.56 -6.61
N ILE A 254 -6.14 -7.27 -6.19
CA ILE A 254 -5.28 -8.07 -7.08
C ILE A 254 -6.09 -9.06 -7.94
N GLU A 255 -7.13 -9.69 -7.38
CA GLU A 255 -7.92 -10.69 -8.10
C GLU A 255 -8.83 -10.04 -9.16
N GLY A 256 -9.44 -8.91 -8.86
CA GLY A 256 -10.22 -8.16 -9.84
C GLY A 256 -9.36 -7.68 -11.01
N ILE A 257 -8.16 -7.16 -10.73
CA ILE A 257 -7.21 -6.75 -11.76
C ILE A 257 -6.71 -7.95 -12.56
N ALA A 258 -6.39 -9.07 -11.90
CA ALA A 258 -5.94 -10.29 -12.56
C ALA A 258 -6.99 -10.82 -13.55
N HIS A 259 -8.27 -10.61 -13.26
CA HIS A 259 -9.35 -11.01 -14.15
C HIS A 259 -9.47 -10.13 -15.41
N LEU A 260 -9.00 -8.88 -15.35
CA LEU A 260 -8.98 -7.99 -16.52
C LEU A 260 -7.85 -8.36 -17.50
N ILE A 261 -6.75 -8.92 -16.99
CA ILE A 261 -5.54 -9.22 -17.76
C ILE A 261 -5.72 -10.52 -18.55
N GLN A 262 -5.49 -10.46 -19.84
CA GLN A 262 -5.55 -11.62 -20.74
C GLN A 262 -4.14 -12.08 -21.15
N ASN A 263 -3.99 -13.34 -21.60
CA ASN A 263 -2.69 -13.92 -21.90
C ASN A 263 -1.88 -13.16 -22.96
N GLN A 264 -2.54 -12.43 -23.86
CA GLN A 264 -1.86 -11.60 -24.88
C GLN A 264 -1.40 -10.24 -24.36
N ASP A 265 -1.85 -9.82 -23.18
CA ASP A 265 -1.49 -8.52 -22.62
C ASP A 265 -0.06 -8.52 -22.08
N ILE A 266 0.58 -7.35 -22.15
CA ILE A 266 1.93 -7.13 -21.66
C ILE A 266 1.86 -6.43 -20.32
N LEU A 267 2.67 -6.89 -19.36
CA LEU A 267 2.75 -6.33 -18.04
C LEU A 267 4.10 -5.63 -17.85
N ILE A 268 4.06 -4.36 -17.56
CA ILE A 268 5.21 -3.53 -17.24
C ILE A 268 5.22 -3.29 -15.72
N LEU A 269 6.23 -3.77 -15.04
CA LEU A 269 6.47 -3.42 -13.65
C LEU A 269 7.19 -2.07 -13.60
N GLN A 270 6.65 -1.14 -12.82
CA GLN A 270 7.17 0.22 -12.64
C GLN A 270 8.68 0.17 -12.33
N GLY A 271 9.47 1.00 -13.02
CA GLY A 271 10.89 1.21 -12.74
C GLY A 271 11.14 1.98 -11.45
N GLY A 272 12.39 2.12 -11.05
CA GLY A 272 12.73 2.93 -9.88
C GLY A 272 13.91 2.42 -9.06
N GLY A 273 13.91 2.72 -7.78
CA GLY A 273 14.98 2.33 -6.86
C GLY A 273 14.48 1.54 -5.65
N ASN A 274 13.46 0.73 -5.85
CA ASN A 274 12.72 0.05 -4.80
C ASN A 274 12.73 -1.50 -4.93
N PHE A 275 13.58 -2.07 -5.78
CA PHE A 275 13.72 -3.51 -5.89
C PHE A 275 14.59 -4.05 -4.76
N GLY A 276 13.97 -4.77 -3.84
CA GLY A 276 14.61 -5.41 -2.69
C GLY A 276 13.82 -5.24 -1.39
N ASN A 277 14.48 -5.52 -0.25
CA ASN A 277 13.81 -5.57 1.04
C ASN A 277 13.66 -4.22 1.76
N TYR A 278 14.15 -3.12 1.18
CA TYR A 278 14.00 -1.80 1.79
C TYR A 278 12.59 -1.20 1.61
N TYR A 279 11.93 -1.58 0.51
CA TYR A 279 10.56 -1.21 0.17
C TYR A 279 9.73 -2.49 -0.11
N MET A 280 9.35 -3.17 0.99
CA MET A 280 8.70 -4.49 0.89
C MET A 280 7.34 -4.46 0.20
N ASP A 281 6.61 -3.35 0.26
CA ASP A 281 5.32 -3.22 -0.42
C ASP A 281 5.48 -3.33 -1.94
N ASP A 282 6.43 -2.57 -2.48
CA ASP A 282 6.76 -2.63 -3.90
C ASP A 282 7.26 -4.03 -4.31
N GLU A 283 8.07 -4.65 -3.47
CA GLU A 283 8.57 -5.99 -3.73
C GLU A 283 7.45 -7.03 -3.71
N MET A 284 6.47 -6.90 -2.81
CA MET A 284 5.32 -7.80 -2.76
C MET A 284 4.38 -7.64 -3.95
N ILE A 285 4.21 -6.42 -4.47
CA ILE A 285 3.49 -6.20 -5.74
C ILE A 285 4.20 -6.94 -6.86
N ARG A 286 5.52 -6.76 -7.00
CA ARG A 286 6.30 -7.46 -8.03
C ARG A 286 6.19 -8.98 -7.91
N ARG A 287 6.39 -9.54 -6.71
CA ARG A 287 6.24 -10.98 -6.46
C ARG A 287 4.84 -11.48 -6.81
N SER A 288 3.80 -10.69 -6.49
CA SER A 288 2.41 -11.01 -6.80
C SER A 288 2.18 -11.10 -8.30
N VAL A 289 2.61 -10.10 -9.06
CA VAL A 289 2.49 -10.07 -10.52
C VAL A 289 3.27 -11.23 -11.15
N ILE A 290 4.53 -11.40 -10.76
CA ILE A 290 5.42 -12.43 -11.33
C ILE A 290 4.91 -13.84 -11.03
N SER A 291 4.36 -14.08 -9.84
CA SER A 291 3.77 -15.37 -9.50
C SER A 291 2.47 -15.63 -10.26
N ARG A 292 1.63 -14.61 -10.40
CA ARG A 292 0.28 -14.73 -10.93
C ARG A 292 0.24 -14.90 -12.45
N PHE A 293 1.07 -14.14 -13.16
CA PHE A 293 0.96 -14.02 -14.63
C PHE A 293 2.07 -14.75 -15.36
N LYS A 294 2.05 -16.09 -15.29
CA LYS A 294 3.08 -16.94 -15.90
C LYS A 294 3.03 -16.93 -17.43
N ASN A 295 1.85 -16.74 -18.00
CA ASN A 295 1.61 -16.77 -19.44
C ASN A 295 1.69 -15.40 -20.11
N ASN A 296 1.89 -14.34 -19.33
CA ASN A 296 2.06 -12.99 -19.83
C ASN A 296 3.53 -12.64 -19.98
N ARG A 297 3.87 -11.82 -20.97
CA ARG A 297 5.16 -11.14 -21.00
C ARG A 297 5.19 -10.10 -19.88
N ILE A 298 6.15 -10.24 -18.97
CA ILE A 298 6.39 -9.29 -17.88
C ILE A 298 7.74 -8.62 -18.10
N ILE A 299 7.76 -7.31 -18.15
CA ILE A 299 8.98 -6.52 -18.29
C ILE A 299 9.13 -5.63 -17.08
N MET A 300 10.12 -5.88 -16.24
CA MET A 300 10.48 -4.99 -15.15
C MET A 300 11.34 -3.86 -15.71
N PHE A 301 10.81 -2.63 -15.67
CA PHE A 301 11.51 -1.45 -16.14
C PHE A 301 12.71 -1.13 -15.24
N PRO A 302 13.64 -0.28 -15.70
CA PRO A 302 14.96 -0.11 -15.08
C PRO A 302 14.90 0.11 -13.57
N GLN A 303 15.53 -0.80 -12.81
CA GLN A 303 15.52 -0.81 -11.34
C GLN A 303 16.94 -0.71 -10.77
N THR A 304 17.09 0.00 -9.65
CA THR A 304 18.20 -0.23 -8.74
C THR A 304 17.83 -1.36 -7.78
N VAL A 305 18.72 -2.33 -7.64
CA VAL A 305 18.53 -3.52 -6.79
C VAL A 305 19.30 -3.32 -5.48
N TYR A 306 18.59 -3.47 -4.37
CA TYR A 306 19.21 -3.40 -3.05
C TYR A 306 18.55 -4.37 -2.06
N PHE A 307 19.33 -5.33 -1.56
CA PHE A 307 18.99 -6.15 -0.42
C PHE A 307 19.97 -5.85 0.71
N SER A 308 19.48 -5.70 1.93
CA SER A 308 20.36 -5.45 3.08
C SER A 308 21.33 -6.62 3.29
N ARG A 309 22.53 -6.31 3.81
CA ARG A 309 23.59 -7.31 4.02
C ARG A 309 23.46 -8.09 5.34
N ASP A 310 22.25 -8.14 5.87
CA ASP A 310 21.90 -8.90 7.06
C ASP A 310 21.14 -10.17 6.68
N LYS A 311 20.81 -10.96 7.70
CA LYS A 311 20.07 -12.22 7.50
C LYS A 311 18.72 -12.02 6.84
N GLU A 312 18.03 -10.93 7.15
CA GLU A 312 16.72 -10.62 6.57
C GLU A 312 16.84 -10.33 5.06
N GLY A 313 17.80 -9.50 4.66
CA GLY A 313 18.03 -9.22 3.25
C GLY A 313 18.46 -10.44 2.44
N GLU A 314 19.28 -11.33 3.02
CA GLU A 314 19.65 -12.59 2.38
C GLU A 314 18.44 -13.53 2.21
N GLU A 315 17.55 -13.62 3.19
CA GLU A 315 16.33 -14.42 3.11
C GLU A 315 15.37 -13.86 2.07
N GLU A 316 15.16 -12.53 2.05
CA GLU A 316 14.30 -11.88 1.07
C GLU A 316 14.85 -11.98 -0.35
N LEU A 317 16.16 -11.87 -0.55
CA LEU A 317 16.79 -12.14 -1.84
C LEU A 317 16.50 -13.56 -2.30
N LYS A 318 16.69 -14.57 -1.44
CA LYS A 318 16.38 -15.98 -1.77
C LYS A 318 14.92 -16.17 -2.16
N ARG A 319 13.98 -15.49 -1.48
CA ARG A 319 12.55 -15.54 -1.80
C ARG A 319 12.28 -14.92 -3.18
N SER A 320 12.79 -13.74 -3.47
CA SER A 320 12.66 -13.12 -4.80
C SER A 320 13.25 -14.00 -5.88
N VAL A 321 14.47 -14.52 -5.70
CA VAL A 321 15.13 -15.42 -6.65
C VAL A 321 14.28 -16.67 -6.92
N SER A 322 13.72 -17.27 -5.86
CA SER A 322 12.89 -18.47 -6.01
C SER A 322 11.60 -18.22 -6.81
N ILE A 323 11.01 -17.04 -6.69
CA ILE A 323 9.80 -16.64 -7.41
C ILE A 323 10.12 -16.23 -8.85
N TYR A 324 11.08 -15.34 -9.04
CA TYR A 324 11.39 -14.73 -10.32
C TYR A 324 11.96 -15.74 -11.32
N ASN A 325 12.89 -16.61 -10.90
CA ASN A 325 13.50 -17.62 -11.75
C ASN A 325 12.50 -18.65 -12.32
N LYS A 326 11.34 -18.79 -11.69
CA LYS A 326 10.27 -19.69 -12.14
C LYS A 326 9.43 -19.11 -13.27
N ASN A 327 9.37 -17.78 -13.38
CA ASN A 327 8.65 -17.13 -14.47
C ASN A 327 9.58 -16.92 -15.67
N LYS A 328 9.45 -17.77 -16.69
CA LYS A 328 10.27 -17.73 -17.91
C LYS A 328 9.90 -16.57 -18.86
N ASN A 329 8.78 -15.92 -18.61
CA ASN A 329 8.29 -14.77 -19.37
C ASN A 329 8.68 -13.42 -18.76
N LEU A 330 9.41 -13.44 -17.64
CA LEU A 330 9.91 -12.26 -16.94
C LEU A 330 11.24 -11.79 -17.54
N ILE A 331 11.28 -10.49 -17.85
CA ILE A 331 12.48 -9.76 -18.26
C ILE A 331 12.86 -8.80 -17.14
N LEU A 332 14.13 -8.78 -16.75
CA LEU A 332 14.67 -7.89 -15.73
C LEU A 332 15.52 -6.82 -16.38
N ILE A 333 15.27 -5.54 -16.04
CA ILE A 333 16.10 -4.43 -16.53
C ILE A 333 16.69 -3.68 -15.32
N ALA A 334 18.01 -3.65 -15.25
CA ALA A 334 18.74 -2.85 -14.28
C ALA A 334 18.97 -1.43 -14.83
N ARG A 335 18.97 -0.41 -13.97
CA ARG A 335 19.30 0.96 -14.38
C ARG A 335 20.74 1.39 -14.09
N ASP A 336 21.53 0.51 -13.48
CA ASP A 336 22.92 0.77 -13.13
C ASP A 336 23.75 -0.53 -13.14
N ALA A 337 25.06 -0.39 -13.25
CA ALA A 337 25.97 -1.52 -13.38
C ALA A 337 26.02 -2.42 -12.13
N GLU A 338 25.93 -1.84 -10.93
CA GLU A 338 25.97 -2.59 -9.69
C GLU A 338 24.72 -3.47 -9.57
N SER A 339 23.54 -2.91 -9.88
CA SER A 339 22.27 -3.65 -9.94
C SER A 339 22.31 -4.75 -11.00
N PHE A 340 22.91 -4.48 -12.16
CA PHE A 340 23.02 -5.47 -13.24
C PHE A 340 23.89 -6.68 -12.84
N GLU A 341 25.03 -6.42 -12.18
CA GLU A 341 25.85 -7.51 -11.66
C GLU A 341 25.17 -8.30 -10.54
N CYS A 342 24.38 -7.62 -9.69
CA CYS A 342 23.54 -8.30 -8.69
C CYS A 342 22.51 -9.22 -9.36
N LEU A 343 21.83 -8.74 -10.40
CA LEU A 343 20.89 -9.56 -11.16
C LEU A 343 21.57 -10.77 -11.79
N LYS A 344 22.68 -10.61 -12.46
CA LYS A 344 23.45 -11.71 -13.07
C LYS A 344 23.91 -12.76 -12.08
N ALA A 345 24.27 -12.35 -10.88
CA ALA A 345 24.77 -13.26 -9.86
C ALA A 345 23.66 -14.14 -9.26
N ASN A 346 22.39 -13.70 -9.29
CA ASN A 346 21.32 -14.35 -8.54
C ASN A 346 20.16 -14.86 -9.39
N PHE A 347 19.86 -14.22 -10.53
CA PHE A 347 18.67 -14.52 -11.33
C PHE A 347 19.04 -15.21 -12.65
N THR A 348 18.11 -16.01 -13.19
CA THR A 348 18.29 -16.75 -14.46
C THR A 348 17.42 -16.22 -15.61
N ASN A 349 16.68 -15.15 -15.35
CA ASN A 349 15.82 -14.48 -16.32
C ASN A 349 16.64 -13.76 -17.39
N ASP A 350 16.05 -13.49 -18.55
CA ASP A 350 16.64 -12.55 -19.51
C ASP A 350 16.77 -11.18 -18.89
N MET A 351 17.92 -10.55 -19.06
CA MET A 351 18.21 -9.28 -18.40
C MET A 351 18.97 -8.30 -19.28
N TYR A 352 18.65 -7.03 -19.10
CA TYR A 352 19.23 -5.91 -19.83
C TYR A 352 19.66 -4.80 -18.87
N MET A 353 20.46 -3.89 -19.37
CA MET A 353 20.81 -2.66 -18.66
C MET A 353 20.40 -1.46 -19.50
N LEU A 354 19.55 -0.60 -18.95
CA LEU A 354 19.08 0.64 -19.57
C LEU A 354 19.17 1.79 -18.57
N PRO A 355 19.32 3.04 -19.02
CA PRO A 355 19.29 4.19 -18.13
C PRO A 355 17.93 4.34 -17.43
N ASP A 356 17.89 5.21 -16.43
CA ASP A 356 16.60 5.61 -15.83
C ASP A 356 15.68 6.15 -16.93
N VAL A 357 14.42 5.66 -16.96
CA VAL A 357 13.49 6.00 -18.03
C VAL A 357 13.16 7.49 -18.11
N VAL A 358 13.30 8.23 -17.00
CA VAL A 358 13.11 9.70 -16.98
C VAL A 358 14.08 10.41 -17.94
N LEU A 359 15.25 9.82 -18.19
CA LEU A 359 16.20 10.32 -19.19
C LEU A 359 15.70 10.19 -20.65
N SER A 360 14.55 9.56 -20.90
CA SER A 360 13.88 9.62 -22.20
C SER A 360 13.06 10.90 -22.43
N LEU A 361 12.92 11.73 -21.41
CA LEU A 361 12.19 12.99 -21.49
C LEU A 361 13.13 14.14 -21.91
N ASN A 362 12.56 15.12 -22.59
CA ASN A 362 13.23 16.39 -22.87
C ASN A 362 12.32 17.56 -22.49
N ALA A 363 12.79 18.37 -21.57
CA ALA A 363 12.10 19.56 -21.08
C ALA A 363 12.97 20.84 -21.24
N ILE A 364 13.95 20.80 -22.15
CA ILE A 364 14.82 21.95 -22.42
C ILE A 364 14.00 23.05 -23.08
N ASN A 365 14.00 24.23 -22.48
CA ASN A 365 13.39 25.43 -23.07
C ASN A 365 14.42 26.55 -23.08
N MET A 366 14.94 26.84 -24.26
CA MET A 366 15.99 27.85 -24.49
C MET A 366 15.47 29.30 -24.41
N GLU A 367 14.16 29.52 -24.49
CA GLU A 367 13.57 30.87 -24.48
C GLU A 367 13.33 31.41 -23.06
N LYS A 368 13.46 30.57 -22.03
CA LYS A 368 13.18 30.96 -20.65
C LYS A 368 14.43 31.46 -19.95
N GLU A 369 14.38 32.69 -19.46
CA GLU A 369 15.42 33.25 -18.61
C GLU A 369 15.53 32.43 -17.29
N ARG A 370 16.74 32.01 -16.95
CA ARG A 370 17.04 31.26 -15.72
C ARG A 370 17.51 32.23 -14.65
N LYS A 371 17.13 32.00 -13.39
CA LYS A 371 17.50 32.85 -12.27
C LYS A 371 17.84 32.04 -11.02
N GLY A 372 18.93 32.46 -10.39
CA GLY A 372 19.34 31.96 -9.08
C GLY A 372 19.69 30.50 -9.00
N VAL A 373 19.93 30.04 -7.80
CA VAL A 373 20.29 28.65 -7.47
C VAL A 373 19.08 27.94 -6.85
N LEU A 374 18.83 26.72 -7.31
CA LEU A 374 17.83 25.82 -6.71
C LEU A 374 18.54 24.73 -5.91
N ILE A 375 18.32 24.71 -4.62
CA ILE A 375 18.86 23.70 -3.69
C ILE A 375 17.77 22.66 -3.44
N CYS A 376 18.05 21.39 -3.80
CA CYS A 376 17.15 20.25 -3.67
C CYS A 376 17.86 19.14 -2.89
N LEU A 377 17.89 19.26 -1.57
CA LEU A 377 18.58 18.32 -0.67
C LEU A 377 17.59 17.49 0.14
N ARG A 378 18.04 16.31 0.53
CA ARG A 378 17.27 15.37 1.37
C ARG A 378 17.28 15.82 2.83
N SER A 379 16.15 15.65 3.50
CA SER A 379 16.02 15.79 4.96
C SER A 379 15.73 14.46 5.66
N ASP A 380 15.76 13.34 4.92
CA ASP A 380 15.42 12.00 5.42
C ASP A 380 16.68 11.18 5.77
N LYS A 381 16.46 9.95 6.24
CA LYS A 381 17.50 9.00 6.68
C LYS A 381 18.51 8.57 5.60
N GLU A 382 18.28 8.87 4.34
CA GLU A 382 19.23 8.61 3.25
C GLU A 382 20.16 9.80 2.98
N SER A 383 20.02 10.94 3.69
CA SER A 383 20.90 12.10 3.57
C SER A 383 22.29 11.77 4.12
N VAL A 384 23.33 12.11 3.38
CA VAL A 384 24.74 12.00 3.79
C VAL A 384 25.30 13.38 4.13
N MET A 385 24.67 14.45 3.64
CA MET A 385 25.10 15.83 3.91
C MET A 385 24.76 16.24 5.34
N ASN A 386 25.77 16.67 6.09
CA ASN A 386 25.56 17.23 7.42
C ASN A 386 25.24 18.75 7.32
N HIS A 387 24.71 19.32 8.40
CA HIS A 387 24.35 20.74 8.46
C HIS A 387 25.54 21.66 8.14
N GLN A 388 26.76 21.31 8.57
CA GLN A 388 27.94 22.11 8.33
C GLN A 388 28.26 22.24 6.83
N ASN A 389 28.14 21.16 6.06
CA ASN A 389 28.37 21.18 4.61
C ASN A 389 27.34 22.06 3.89
N VAL A 390 26.08 22.04 4.34
CA VAL A 390 25.03 22.89 3.78
C VAL A 390 25.30 24.36 4.08
N ASP A 391 25.68 24.69 5.33
CA ASP A 391 26.01 26.05 5.76
C ASP A 391 27.20 26.63 4.98
N GLU A 392 28.24 25.81 4.69
CA GLU A 392 29.41 26.21 3.89
C GLU A 392 29.01 26.53 2.45
N ILE A 393 28.17 25.69 1.82
CA ILE A 393 27.62 25.91 0.48
C ILE A 393 26.79 27.18 0.43
N GLU A 394 25.88 27.37 1.39
CA GLU A 394 25.03 28.55 1.45
C GLU A 394 25.85 29.84 1.64
N SER A 395 26.83 29.82 2.53
CA SER A 395 27.70 30.94 2.75
C SER A 395 28.49 31.32 1.51
N PHE A 396 29.01 30.32 0.77
CA PHE A 396 29.70 30.53 -0.49
C PHE A 396 28.78 31.14 -1.56
N LEU A 397 27.52 30.75 -1.62
CA LEU A 397 26.57 31.22 -2.62
C LEU A 397 26.03 32.62 -2.31
N LYS A 398 25.78 32.97 -1.04
CA LYS A 398 25.24 34.29 -0.62
C LYS A 398 25.98 35.48 -1.16
N ASP A 399 27.30 35.35 -1.31
CA ASP A 399 28.15 36.41 -1.83
C ASP A 399 28.20 36.49 -3.38
N ARG A 400 27.62 35.51 -4.07
CA ARG A 400 27.77 35.30 -5.52
C ARG A 400 26.48 35.24 -6.31
N ILE A 401 25.39 35.00 -5.64
CA ILE A 401 24.07 34.75 -6.25
C ILE A 401 23.02 35.61 -5.56
N SER A 402 22.16 36.22 -6.38
CA SER A 402 21.10 37.12 -5.89
C SER A 402 19.90 36.40 -5.30
N GLU A 403 19.65 35.13 -5.69
CA GLU A 403 18.48 34.37 -5.31
C GLU A 403 18.84 32.91 -5.07
N ILE A 404 18.54 32.41 -3.86
CA ILE A 404 18.62 31.00 -3.48
C ILE A 404 17.23 30.51 -3.17
N ARG A 405 16.80 29.46 -3.84
CA ARG A 405 15.50 28.80 -3.63
C ARG A 405 15.71 27.38 -3.16
N TYR A 406 14.81 26.90 -2.31
CA TYR A 406 14.80 25.53 -1.79
C TYR A 406 13.62 24.77 -2.34
N THR A 407 13.83 23.50 -2.62
CA THR A 407 12.78 22.59 -3.07
C THR A 407 13.07 21.17 -2.60
N ASP A 408 12.05 20.34 -2.63
CA ASP A 408 12.15 18.90 -2.47
C ASP A 408 11.43 18.20 -3.63
N THR A 409 11.81 16.97 -3.93
CA THR A 409 11.07 16.12 -4.87
C THR A 409 9.79 15.54 -4.24
N GLN A 410 9.65 15.61 -2.92
CA GLN A 410 8.43 15.21 -2.20
C GLN A 410 7.41 16.36 -2.18
N MET A 411 6.14 16.04 -2.46
CA MET A 411 5.02 16.98 -2.48
C MET A 411 3.87 16.44 -1.61
N ASP A 412 3.39 17.25 -0.66
CA ASP A 412 2.36 16.85 0.31
C ASP A 412 0.93 16.91 -0.23
N ASN A 413 0.68 17.72 -1.25
CA ASN A 413 -0.65 17.94 -1.84
C ASN A 413 -0.94 17.02 -3.03
N TYR A 414 -0.31 15.85 -3.09
CA TYR A 414 -0.50 14.87 -4.13
C TYR A 414 -1.88 14.21 -4.09
N CYS A 415 -2.49 14.08 -5.27
CA CYS A 415 -3.55 13.11 -5.57
C CYS A 415 -3.34 12.59 -7.01
N LYS A 416 -3.98 11.48 -7.35
CA LYS A 416 -3.78 10.85 -8.67
C LYS A 416 -4.15 11.79 -9.82
N GLU A 417 -5.20 12.59 -9.64
CA GLU A 417 -5.73 13.50 -10.64
C GLU A 417 -4.80 14.69 -10.91
N ASN A 418 -4.01 15.11 -9.92
CA ASN A 418 -3.13 16.28 -10.08
C ASN A 418 -1.66 15.92 -10.33
N ARG A 419 -1.29 14.63 -10.35
CA ARG A 419 0.10 14.16 -10.40
C ARG A 419 0.89 14.69 -11.59
N GLU A 420 0.29 14.72 -12.78
CA GLU A 420 0.94 15.27 -13.99
C GLU A 420 1.14 16.78 -13.89
N LEU A 421 0.18 17.49 -13.32
CA LEU A 421 0.30 18.93 -13.09
C LEU A 421 1.43 19.24 -12.11
N LEU A 422 1.50 18.51 -10.99
CA LEU A 422 2.55 18.68 -9.98
C LEU A 422 3.94 18.34 -10.54
N LEU A 423 4.04 17.26 -11.33
CA LEU A 423 5.27 16.92 -12.02
C LEU A 423 5.74 18.02 -12.98
N LYS A 424 4.83 18.54 -13.79
CA LYS A 424 5.13 19.66 -14.72
C LYS A 424 5.54 20.92 -13.95
N GLN A 425 4.91 21.21 -12.82
CA GLN A 425 5.31 22.33 -11.96
C GLN A 425 6.73 22.11 -11.41
N LYS A 426 7.03 20.91 -10.91
CA LYS A 426 8.35 20.55 -10.40
C LYS A 426 9.43 20.69 -11.48
N ILE A 427 9.20 20.15 -12.66
CA ILE A 427 10.12 20.30 -13.81
C ILE A 427 10.35 21.78 -14.16
N LYS A 428 9.30 22.62 -14.10
CA LYS A 428 9.44 24.06 -14.32
C LYS A 428 10.29 24.77 -13.27
N GLU A 429 10.30 24.33 -12.02
CA GLU A 429 11.20 24.86 -10.98
C GLU A 429 12.65 24.65 -11.39
N PHE A 430 13.01 23.41 -11.77
CA PHE A 430 14.37 23.06 -12.21
C PHE A 430 14.75 23.83 -13.48
N GLN A 431 13.83 23.93 -14.44
CA GLN A 431 14.05 24.66 -15.70
C GLN A 431 14.32 26.14 -15.49
N SER A 432 13.78 26.75 -14.43
CA SER A 432 13.91 28.17 -14.13
C SER A 432 15.20 28.55 -13.38
N ALA A 433 15.99 27.58 -12.94
CA ALA A 433 17.22 27.80 -12.17
C ALA A 433 18.44 27.98 -13.10
N GLU A 434 19.40 28.80 -12.70
CA GLU A 434 20.71 28.90 -13.34
C GLU A 434 21.61 27.72 -12.96
N LEU A 435 21.45 27.21 -11.74
CA LEU A 435 22.20 26.09 -11.19
C LEU A 435 21.33 25.31 -10.23
N VAL A 436 21.43 23.99 -10.27
CA VAL A 436 20.84 23.07 -9.31
C VAL A 436 21.93 22.48 -8.42
N ILE A 437 21.68 22.42 -7.12
CA ILE A 437 22.51 21.68 -6.15
C ILE A 437 21.65 20.63 -5.50
N THR A 438 22.08 19.35 -5.56
CA THR A 438 21.22 18.25 -5.11
C THR A 438 22.02 17.03 -4.64
N ASP A 439 21.48 16.30 -3.66
CA ASP A 439 21.85 14.94 -3.29
C ASP A 439 20.72 13.94 -3.65
N ARG A 440 19.66 14.44 -4.31
CA ARG A 440 18.57 13.60 -4.80
C ARG A 440 18.83 13.13 -6.23
N LEU A 441 18.69 11.82 -6.45
CA LEU A 441 18.85 11.23 -7.78
C LEU A 441 17.97 11.94 -8.83
N HIS A 442 16.67 12.08 -8.56
CA HIS A 442 15.79 12.74 -9.51
C HIS A 442 15.97 14.26 -9.55
N GLY A 443 16.57 14.88 -8.54
CA GLY A 443 17.04 16.25 -8.62
C GLY A 443 18.10 16.41 -9.73
N MET A 444 19.07 15.51 -9.77
CA MET A 444 20.10 15.45 -10.81
C MET A 444 19.49 15.17 -12.20
N ILE A 445 18.57 14.20 -12.28
CA ILE A 445 17.90 13.84 -13.55
C ILE A 445 17.04 15.01 -14.06
N PHE A 446 16.26 15.68 -13.19
CA PHE A 446 15.46 16.84 -13.59
C PHE A 446 16.32 18.00 -14.09
N ALA A 447 17.47 18.23 -13.46
CA ALA A 447 18.42 19.21 -13.99
C ALA A 447 18.91 18.82 -15.40
N ALA A 448 19.26 17.56 -15.62
CA ALA A 448 19.73 17.07 -16.92
C ALA A 448 18.68 17.23 -18.02
N ILE A 449 17.44 16.75 -17.80
CA ILE A 449 16.37 16.81 -18.81
C ILE A 449 15.86 18.23 -19.09
N THR A 450 16.09 19.17 -18.17
CA THR A 450 15.80 20.61 -18.37
C THR A 450 16.98 21.37 -18.91
N GLY A 451 18.15 20.74 -19.08
CA GLY A 451 19.39 21.39 -19.52
C GLY A 451 19.92 22.41 -18.51
N THR A 452 19.61 22.22 -17.22
CA THR A 452 20.06 23.11 -16.16
C THR A 452 21.39 22.61 -15.60
N PRO A 453 22.44 23.44 -15.49
CA PRO A 453 23.67 23.06 -14.81
C PRO A 453 23.41 22.50 -13.42
N CYS A 454 24.10 21.41 -13.05
CA CYS A 454 23.85 20.71 -11.80
C CYS A 454 25.15 20.28 -11.11
N ILE A 455 25.25 20.54 -9.81
CA ILE A 455 26.26 19.95 -8.93
C ILE A 455 25.49 18.93 -8.03
N ALA A 456 25.85 17.67 -8.20
CA ALA A 456 25.22 16.57 -7.47
C ALA A 456 26.17 15.99 -6.42
N PHE A 457 25.66 15.69 -5.25
CA PHE A 457 26.35 14.92 -4.20
C PHE A 457 25.83 13.48 -4.21
N ASP A 458 26.70 12.54 -3.85
CA ASP A 458 26.25 11.16 -3.73
C ASP A 458 25.41 10.95 -2.44
N ASN A 459 24.67 9.88 -2.41
CA ASN A 459 23.84 9.50 -1.27
C ASN A 459 24.31 8.16 -0.66
N PHE A 460 23.71 7.77 0.47
CA PHE A 460 24.09 6.59 1.28
C PHE A 460 24.24 5.29 0.46
N ASN A 461 23.44 5.08 -0.56
CA ASN A 461 23.39 3.85 -1.36
C ASN A 461 23.94 4.04 -2.79
N ALA A 462 24.78 5.03 -3.03
CA ALA A 462 25.46 5.32 -4.30
C ALA A 462 24.54 5.43 -5.54
N LYS A 463 23.23 5.65 -5.34
CA LYS A 463 22.26 5.77 -6.45
C LYS A 463 22.57 6.93 -7.39
N VAL A 464 23.03 8.08 -6.82
CA VAL A 464 23.36 9.28 -7.59
C VAL A 464 24.58 9.01 -8.45
N LYS A 465 25.66 8.49 -7.85
CA LYS A 465 26.89 8.10 -8.55
C LYS A 465 26.63 7.10 -9.68
N ASN A 466 25.84 6.08 -9.40
CA ASN A 466 25.59 5.01 -10.37
C ASN A 466 24.84 5.51 -11.61
N VAL A 467 23.86 6.40 -11.44
CA VAL A 467 23.12 7.00 -12.56
C VAL A 467 23.90 8.15 -13.22
N TYR A 468 24.75 8.86 -12.47
CA TYR A 468 25.65 9.87 -13.02
C TYR A 468 26.51 9.33 -14.18
N ALA A 469 26.83 8.04 -14.18
CA ALA A 469 27.58 7.40 -15.28
C ALA A 469 26.95 7.65 -16.67
N TYR A 470 25.63 7.83 -16.77
CA TYR A 470 24.94 8.19 -18.02
C TYR A 470 24.95 9.69 -18.32
N LEU A 471 25.27 10.52 -17.33
CA LEU A 471 25.22 11.99 -17.44
C LEU A 471 26.58 12.67 -17.49
N LYS A 472 27.68 11.94 -17.22
CA LYS A 472 29.03 12.51 -17.15
C LYS A 472 29.46 13.22 -18.44
N ASP A 473 28.99 12.74 -19.60
CA ASP A 473 29.35 13.27 -20.90
C ASP A 473 28.42 14.43 -21.35
N THR A 474 27.42 14.76 -20.57
CA THR A 474 26.52 15.91 -20.86
C THR A 474 27.16 17.25 -20.60
N CYS A 475 28.25 17.29 -19.87
CA CYS A 475 29.02 18.49 -19.47
C CYS A 475 28.30 19.47 -18.54
N ILE A 476 27.00 19.29 -18.29
CA ILE A 476 26.18 20.15 -17.42
C ILE A 476 25.96 19.58 -16.02
N VAL A 477 26.28 18.31 -15.78
CA VAL A 477 26.18 17.68 -14.48
C VAL A 477 27.57 17.36 -13.96
N LYS A 478 27.82 17.69 -12.70
CA LYS A 478 29.07 17.36 -11.98
C LYS A 478 28.70 16.61 -10.71
N LEU A 479 29.34 15.46 -10.48
CA LEU A 479 29.28 14.74 -9.22
C LEU A 479 30.47 15.18 -8.35
N VAL A 480 30.20 15.55 -7.11
CA VAL A 480 31.20 16.03 -6.15
C VAL A 480 31.03 15.31 -4.80
N HIS A 481 32.14 15.25 -4.04
CA HIS A 481 32.19 14.51 -2.78
C HIS A 481 32.42 15.42 -1.57
N ASP A 482 32.99 16.60 -1.79
CA ASP A 482 33.31 17.57 -0.74
C ASP A 482 33.11 19.02 -1.20
N PHE A 483 33.29 19.95 -0.27
CA PHE A 483 33.16 21.38 -0.54
C PHE A 483 34.25 21.91 -1.51
N LYS A 484 35.43 21.32 -1.53
CA LYS A 484 36.49 21.70 -2.45
C LYS A 484 36.12 21.37 -3.89
N GLU A 485 35.72 20.12 -4.13
CA GLU A 485 35.23 19.70 -5.45
C GLU A 485 33.97 20.50 -5.88
N PHE A 486 33.10 20.86 -4.93
CA PHE A 486 31.94 21.74 -5.19
C PHE A 486 32.40 23.11 -5.73
N THR A 487 33.39 23.75 -5.12
CA THR A 487 33.88 25.07 -5.56
C THR A 487 34.54 25.02 -6.95
N GLU A 488 35.27 23.94 -7.25
CA GLU A 488 35.86 23.68 -8.57
C GLU A 488 34.76 23.46 -9.63
N ALA A 489 33.79 22.59 -9.35
CA ALA A 489 32.64 22.32 -10.24
C ALA A 489 31.80 23.57 -10.52
N TYR A 490 31.58 24.41 -9.50
CA TYR A 490 30.86 25.67 -9.65
C TYR A 490 31.58 26.61 -10.65
N GLY A 491 32.94 26.73 -10.56
CA GLY A 491 33.73 27.52 -11.49
C GLY A 491 33.65 26.99 -12.94
N GLU A 492 33.74 25.68 -13.12
CA GLU A 492 33.67 25.04 -14.44
C GLU A 492 32.32 25.22 -15.14
N LEU A 493 31.23 24.98 -14.41
CA LEU A 493 29.84 25.06 -14.95
C LEU A 493 29.46 26.48 -15.35
N LYS A 494 29.97 27.50 -14.65
CA LYS A 494 29.72 28.91 -14.97
C LYS A 494 30.35 29.36 -16.28
N VAL A 495 31.46 28.72 -16.69
CA VAL A 495 32.25 29.12 -17.86
C VAL A 495 31.92 28.32 -19.12
N ASN A 496 31.56 27.04 -19.01
CA ASN A 496 31.57 26.09 -20.13
C ASN A 496 30.32 25.19 -20.27
N ALA A 497 29.18 25.57 -19.78
CA ALA A 497 28.00 24.71 -19.80
C ALA A 497 27.44 24.49 -21.23
N LYS A 498 28.13 23.69 -22.05
CA LYS A 498 27.49 23.10 -23.24
C LYS A 498 26.66 21.89 -22.84
N ASN A 499 25.41 21.93 -23.15
CA ASN A 499 24.51 20.79 -22.91
C ASN A 499 24.56 19.80 -24.08
N ASN A 500 25.11 18.62 -23.85
CA ASN A 500 25.15 17.50 -24.81
C ASN A 500 24.12 16.43 -24.49
N TYR A 501 23.09 16.77 -23.76
CA TYR A 501 22.01 15.82 -23.42
C TYR A 501 21.25 15.38 -24.66
N ASP A 502 21.13 14.06 -24.87
CA ASP A 502 20.49 13.46 -26.04
C ASP A 502 19.45 12.41 -25.63
N GLU A 503 18.22 12.87 -25.46
CA GLU A 503 17.07 12.00 -25.15
C GLU A 503 16.76 10.99 -26.25
N LYS A 504 17.12 11.30 -27.52
CA LYS A 504 16.84 10.40 -28.64
C LYS A 504 17.70 9.15 -28.57
N SER A 505 18.95 9.31 -28.15
CA SER A 505 19.83 8.17 -27.92
C SER A 505 19.28 7.28 -26.78
N VAL A 506 18.74 7.87 -25.72
CA VAL A 506 18.11 7.13 -24.63
C VAL A 506 16.87 6.39 -25.13
N ILE A 507 15.97 7.06 -25.84
CA ILE A 507 14.76 6.44 -26.43
C ILE A 507 15.15 5.27 -27.33
N GLN A 508 16.20 5.43 -28.17
CA GLN A 508 16.65 4.38 -29.08
C GLN A 508 17.13 3.14 -28.33
N GLN A 509 17.86 3.31 -27.21
CA GLN A 509 18.28 2.17 -26.38
C GLN A 509 17.06 1.38 -25.86
N PHE A 510 15.98 2.05 -25.42
CA PHE A 510 14.76 1.38 -25.02
C PHE A 510 14.07 0.64 -26.19
N VAL A 511 14.00 1.28 -27.36
CA VAL A 511 13.41 0.67 -28.55
C VAL A 511 14.21 -0.56 -28.96
N ASP A 512 15.53 -0.49 -28.99
CA ASP A 512 16.41 -1.62 -29.37
C ASP A 512 16.23 -2.82 -28.43
N VAL A 513 16.07 -2.58 -27.13
CA VAL A 513 15.80 -3.64 -26.15
C VAL A 513 14.40 -4.21 -26.31
N LEU A 514 13.37 -3.33 -26.45
CA LEU A 514 11.99 -3.79 -26.64
C LEU A 514 11.83 -4.61 -27.94
N ASP A 515 12.53 -4.26 -29.00
CA ASP A 515 12.55 -5.02 -30.27
C ASP A 515 13.25 -6.38 -30.12
N GLN A 516 14.27 -6.49 -29.28
CA GLN A 516 14.95 -7.74 -28.96
C GLN A 516 14.11 -8.67 -28.09
N ILE A 517 13.27 -8.10 -27.21
CA ILE A 517 12.39 -8.89 -26.34
C ILE A 517 11.34 -9.60 -27.20
N LYS A 518 11.43 -10.93 -27.26
CA LYS A 518 10.43 -11.74 -27.94
C LYS A 518 9.08 -11.58 -27.23
N LEU A 519 8.11 -10.98 -27.91
CA LEU A 519 6.76 -10.79 -27.38
C LEU A 519 5.95 -12.09 -27.27
N LYS A 520 6.43 -13.20 -27.85
CA LYS A 520 5.81 -14.52 -27.70
C LYS A 520 6.19 -15.13 -26.36
N CYS A 521 5.17 -15.42 -25.56
CA CYS A 521 5.33 -16.09 -24.28
C CYS A 521 5.55 -17.59 -24.45
N VAL A 522 6.25 -18.18 -23.50
CA VAL A 522 6.37 -19.63 -23.36
C VAL A 522 5.24 -20.10 -22.44
N GLU A 523 4.46 -21.09 -22.85
CA GLU A 523 3.43 -21.68 -21.98
C GLU A 523 4.06 -22.31 -20.75
N ALA A 524 3.53 -21.98 -19.58
CA ALA A 524 4.02 -22.49 -18.32
C ALA A 524 3.34 -23.82 -17.99
N ASN A 525 4.14 -24.86 -17.75
CA ASN A 525 3.66 -26.22 -17.44
C ASN A 525 3.57 -26.53 -15.93
N GLU A 526 3.84 -25.57 -15.03
CA GLU A 526 3.93 -25.86 -13.59
C GLU A 526 2.89 -25.08 -12.77
N THR A 527 2.05 -25.81 -12.03
CA THR A 527 0.97 -25.32 -11.18
C THR A 527 1.36 -25.17 -9.70
N ASP A 528 2.24 -26.04 -9.20
CA ASP A 528 2.48 -26.24 -7.75
C ASP A 528 3.13 -25.07 -7.00
N ILE A 529 3.90 -24.25 -7.70
CA ILE A 529 4.77 -23.25 -7.05
C ILE A 529 4.02 -21.92 -6.86
N TYR A 530 3.02 -21.70 -7.68
CA TYR A 530 2.19 -20.52 -7.67
C TYR A 530 1.39 -20.40 -6.38
N GLN A 531 0.73 -21.48 -5.94
CA GLN A 531 -0.17 -21.46 -4.80
C GLN A 531 0.56 -21.03 -3.51
N LYS A 532 1.70 -21.66 -3.22
CA LYS A 532 2.48 -21.34 -2.01
C LYS A 532 3.01 -19.90 -2.00
N SER A 533 3.49 -19.42 -3.15
CA SER A 533 3.98 -18.04 -3.27
C SER A 533 2.84 -17.03 -3.11
N MET A 534 1.65 -17.32 -3.65
CA MET A 534 0.48 -16.46 -3.50
C MET A 534 -0.06 -16.46 -2.07
N GLU A 535 -0.06 -17.59 -1.38
CA GLU A 535 -0.44 -17.67 0.03
C GLU A 535 0.46 -16.78 0.91
N GLU A 536 1.78 -16.81 0.70
CA GLU A 536 2.73 -15.94 1.42
C GLU A 536 2.49 -14.45 1.13
N ILE A 537 2.22 -14.10 -0.12
CA ILE A 537 1.94 -12.73 -0.57
C ILE A 537 0.64 -12.22 0.03
N LEU A 538 -0.44 -13.00 -0.06
CA LEU A 538 -1.74 -12.66 0.51
C LEU A 538 -1.67 -12.50 2.02
N ARG A 539 -0.92 -13.38 2.69
CA ARG A 539 -0.67 -13.27 4.13
C ARG A 539 0.06 -11.97 4.49
N TYR A 540 1.04 -11.57 3.71
CA TYR A 540 1.75 -10.30 3.92
C TYR A 540 0.79 -9.10 3.84
N TRP A 541 0.01 -9.00 2.77
CA TRP A 541 -0.94 -7.89 2.58
C TRP A 541 -2.03 -7.88 3.66
N SER A 542 -2.50 -9.06 4.04
CA SER A 542 -3.47 -9.22 5.12
C SER A 542 -2.93 -8.70 6.44
N LEU A 543 -1.72 -9.06 6.81
CA LEU A 543 -1.08 -8.60 8.04
C LEU A 543 -0.85 -7.08 8.03
N LYS A 544 -0.40 -6.53 6.92
CA LYS A 544 -0.19 -5.09 6.75
C LYS A 544 -1.50 -4.30 6.92
N ASN A 545 -2.57 -4.75 6.28
CA ASN A 545 -3.88 -4.09 6.39
C ASN A 545 -4.42 -4.14 7.83
N TYR A 546 -4.22 -5.25 8.53
CA TYR A 546 -4.56 -5.37 9.94
C TYR A 546 -3.79 -4.37 10.81
N GLN A 547 -2.47 -4.30 10.66
CA GLN A 547 -1.63 -3.34 11.39
C GLN A 547 -2.06 -1.89 11.10
N THR A 548 -2.39 -1.58 9.86
CA THR A 548 -2.91 -0.26 9.46
C THR A 548 -4.25 0.04 10.12
N SER A 549 -5.14 -0.94 10.20
CA SER A 549 -6.45 -0.80 10.87
C SER A 549 -6.31 -0.52 12.36
N ILE A 550 -5.42 -1.24 13.07
CA ILE A 550 -5.11 -0.99 14.48
C ILE A 550 -4.62 0.45 14.64
N ARG A 551 -3.63 0.87 13.84
CA ARG A 551 -3.06 2.21 13.92
C ARG A 551 -4.09 3.31 13.67
N CYS A 552 -5.02 3.09 12.74
CA CYS A 552 -6.15 4.00 12.51
C CYS A 552 -7.06 4.12 13.72
N THR A 553 -7.33 3.01 14.42
CA THR A 553 -8.13 2.99 15.64
C THR A 553 -7.44 3.75 16.77
N GLU A 554 -6.17 3.49 17.01
CA GLU A 554 -5.35 4.19 18.01
C GLU A 554 -5.30 5.71 17.74
N LEU A 555 -5.16 6.11 16.48
CA LEU A 555 -5.17 7.53 16.08
C LEU A 555 -6.53 8.19 16.28
N LYS A 556 -7.63 7.45 16.05
CA LYS A 556 -8.98 7.97 16.36
C LYS A 556 -9.16 8.21 17.86
N GLU A 557 -8.81 7.23 18.70
CA GLU A 557 -8.89 7.36 20.15
C GLU A 557 -8.02 8.50 20.67
N TRP A 558 -6.83 8.67 20.09
CA TRP A 558 -5.95 9.77 20.45
C TRP A 558 -6.52 11.11 20.02
N ASN A 559 -7.10 11.21 18.83
CA ASN A 559 -7.78 12.42 18.36
C ASN A 559 -8.98 12.81 19.24
N GLU A 560 -9.77 11.82 19.68
CA GLU A 560 -10.88 12.06 20.61
C GLU A 560 -10.38 12.59 21.96
N LYS A 561 -9.28 12.04 22.49
CA LYS A 561 -8.64 12.56 23.70
C LYS A 561 -8.17 14.00 23.55
N LEU A 562 -7.57 14.32 22.41
CA LEU A 562 -7.11 15.68 22.10
C LEU A 562 -8.26 16.66 21.94
N GLN A 563 -9.34 16.26 21.29
CA GLN A 563 -10.54 17.08 21.16
C GLN A 563 -11.10 17.41 22.54
N LYS A 564 -11.21 16.41 23.42
CA LYS A 564 -11.67 16.63 24.81
C LYS A 564 -10.75 17.58 25.58
N GLN A 565 -9.44 17.40 25.52
CA GLN A 565 -8.48 18.31 26.15
C GLN A 565 -8.60 19.75 25.62
N ASN A 566 -8.89 19.89 24.34
CA ASN A 566 -9.09 21.17 23.70
C ASN A 566 -10.39 21.84 24.17
N GLU A 567 -11.47 21.06 24.32
CA GLU A 567 -12.74 21.52 24.87
C GLU A 567 -12.58 21.98 26.33
N ASP A 568 -11.88 21.22 27.17
CA ASP A 568 -11.57 21.58 28.55
C ASP A 568 -10.78 22.90 28.61
N ARG A 569 -9.82 23.11 27.74
CA ARG A 569 -9.05 24.35 27.64
C ARG A 569 -9.88 25.55 27.16
N ILE A 570 -10.81 25.31 26.24
CA ILE A 570 -11.76 26.36 25.81
C ILE A 570 -12.65 26.79 26.97
N GLN A 571 -13.11 25.84 27.78
CA GLN A 571 -13.86 26.14 28.99
C GLN A 571 -13.04 26.94 30.04
N GLU A 572 -11.79 26.53 30.25
CA GLU A 572 -10.88 27.30 31.12
C GLU A 572 -10.71 28.73 30.64
N LEU A 573 -10.48 28.93 29.35
CA LEU A 573 -10.34 30.24 28.73
C LEU A 573 -11.61 31.08 28.84
N GLN A 574 -12.78 30.46 28.71
CA GLN A 574 -14.04 31.17 28.91
C GLN A 574 -14.16 31.63 30.39
N THR A 575 -13.80 30.78 31.33
CA THR A 575 -13.77 31.10 32.76
C THR A 575 -12.83 32.27 33.04
N TYR A 576 -11.64 32.31 32.45
CA TYR A 576 -10.71 33.42 32.55
C TYR A 576 -11.28 34.71 31.94
N LYS A 577 -11.94 34.59 30.80
CA LYS A 577 -12.59 35.73 30.15
C LYS A 577 -13.69 36.34 31.02
N ASP A 578 -14.56 35.48 31.55
CA ASP A 578 -15.61 35.89 32.47
C ASP A 578 -15.05 36.53 33.76
N TRP A 579 -13.93 35.97 34.24
CA TRP A 579 -13.22 36.54 35.39
C TRP A 579 -12.61 37.92 35.07
N VAL A 580 -12.00 38.11 33.91
CA VAL A 580 -11.46 39.38 33.43
C VAL A 580 -12.60 40.43 33.29
N GLU A 581 -13.74 40.03 32.70
CA GLU A 581 -14.91 40.90 32.57
C GLU A 581 -15.47 41.31 33.92
N ASN A 582 -15.49 40.38 34.89
CA ASN A 582 -15.93 40.70 36.27
C ASN A 582 -14.95 41.65 36.96
N LEU A 583 -13.64 41.42 36.78
CA LEU A 583 -12.61 42.32 37.27
C LEU A 583 -12.68 43.71 36.63
N GLN A 584 -12.99 43.76 35.32
CA GLN A 584 -13.22 45.06 34.64
C GLN A 584 -14.40 45.81 35.25
N LYS A 585 -15.53 45.14 35.50
CA LYS A 585 -16.69 45.74 36.17
C LYS A 585 -16.37 46.22 37.58
N GLN A 586 -15.69 45.39 38.37
CA GLN A 586 -15.26 45.79 39.71
C GLN A 586 -14.28 46.96 39.68
N ASN A 587 -13.50 47.05 38.63
CA ASN A 587 -12.52 48.10 38.44
C ASN A 587 -13.19 49.39 37.98
N GLU A 588 -14.17 49.33 37.06
CA GLU A 588 -14.99 50.47 36.67
C GLU A 588 -15.75 51.07 37.84
N GLU A 589 -16.21 50.22 38.77
CA GLU A 589 -16.82 50.69 40.03
C GLU A 589 -15.79 51.33 40.97
N ARG A 590 -14.55 50.86 41.02
CA ARG A 590 -13.46 51.39 41.83
C ARG A 590 -12.70 52.57 41.20
N MET A 591 -12.69 52.63 39.85
CA MET A 591 -11.92 53.66 39.11
C MET A 591 -12.50 55.07 39.12
N LYS A 592 -13.46 55.26 39.90
CA LYS A 592 -13.76 56.66 40.22
C LYS A 592 -12.62 57.43 40.96
N ASP A 593 -11.57 56.65 41.37
CA ASP A 593 -10.53 57.29 42.23
C ASP A 593 -9.03 56.92 41.88
N THR A 594 -8.64 56.09 40.93
CA THR A 594 -7.17 55.86 40.71
C THR A 594 -6.71 55.24 39.37
N GLU A 595 -5.68 55.84 38.78
CA GLU A 595 -4.95 55.39 37.55
C GLU A 595 -4.23 54.03 37.66
N VAL A 596 -4.03 53.53 38.85
CA VAL A 596 -3.28 52.29 39.13
C VAL A 596 -3.99 51.04 38.64
N TYR A 597 -5.31 51.08 38.51
CA TYR A 597 -6.08 49.94 38.03
C TYR A 597 -6.07 49.78 36.49
N LYS A 598 -5.76 50.80 35.70
CA LYS A 598 -5.66 50.71 34.26
C LYS A 598 -4.52 49.80 33.81
N ASP A 599 -3.37 49.91 34.46
CA ASP A 599 -2.20 49.10 34.11
C ASP A 599 -2.42 47.61 34.40
N TRP A 600 -3.18 47.30 35.44
CA TRP A 600 -3.49 45.93 35.81
C TRP A 600 -4.48 45.26 34.85
N VAL A 601 -5.54 45.96 34.45
CA VAL A 601 -6.51 45.47 33.45
C VAL A 601 -5.83 45.25 32.09
N ASN A 602 -4.96 46.13 31.68
CA ASN A 602 -4.18 45.99 30.45
C ASN A 602 -3.28 44.77 30.48
N ASN A 603 -2.70 44.45 31.63
CA ASN A 603 -1.86 43.24 31.78
C ASN A 603 -2.69 41.94 31.69
N LEU A 604 -3.89 41.94 32.27
CA LEU A 604 -4.83 40.82 32.18
C LEU A 604 -5.35 40.57 30.74
N GLN A 605 -5.62 41.63 30.02
CA GLN A 605 -6.00 41.53 28.62
C GLN A 605 -4.88 40.89 27.79
N LYS A 606 -3.62 41.29 28.04
CA LYS A 606 -2.47 40.72 27.38
C LYS A 606 -2.31 39.22 27.66
N GLN A 607 -2.49 38.80 28.91
CA GLN A 607 -2.44 37.38 29.26
C GLN A 607 -3.57 36.58 28.59
N ASN A 608 -4.74 37.18 28.42
CA ASN A 608 -5.86 36.51 27.74
C ASN A 608 -5.61 36.35 26.24
N GLU A 609 -5.01 37.36 25.61
CA GLU A 609 -4.61 37.28 24.20
C GLU A 609 -3.52 36.24 23.96
N GLU A 610 -2.57 36.10 24.86
CA GLU A 610 -1.53 35.07 24.78
C GLU A 610 -2.14 33.64 24.84
N ARG A 611 -3.10 33.41 25.75
CA ARG A 611 -3.82 32.15 25.86
C ARG A 611 -4.72 31.86 24.65
N MET A 612 -5.30 32.87 24.06
CA MET A 612 -6.08 32.71 22.82
C MET A 612 -5.20 32.28 21.65
N LYS A 613 -3.97 32.79 21.54
CA LYS A 613 -2.97 32.32 20.54
C LYS A 613 -2.54 30.87 20.77
N GLU A 614 -2.35 30.47 22.03
CA GLU A 614 -2.09 29.08 22.37
C GLU A 614 -3.23 28.14 21.93
N LEU A 615 -4.48 28.58 22.08
CA LEU A 615 -5.64 27.80 21.66
C LEU A 615 -5.73 27.63 20.14
N GLU A 616 -5.37 28.64 19.38
CA GLU A 616 -5.33 28.57 17.91
C GLU A 616 -4.32 27.52 17.44
N VAL A 617 -3.16 27.46 18.06
CA VAL A 617 -2.13 26.46 17.78
C VAL A 617 -2.66 25.02 18.02
N TYR A 618 -3.45 24.82 19.10
CA TYR A 618 -4.05 23.51 19.37
C TYR A 618 -5.14 23.12 18.37
N LYS A 619 -5.94 24.06 17.90
CA LYS A 619 -6.94 23.81 16.84
C LYS A 619 -6.28 23.38 15.53
N ASP A 620 -5.23 24.07 15.14
CA ASP A 620 -4.50 23.74 13.92
C ASP A 620 -3.83 22.36 14.02
N TRP A 621 -3.33 21.99 15.18
CA TRP A 621 -2.76 20.68 15.41
C TRP A 621 -3.81 19.55 15.31
N VAL A 622 -4.99 19.74 15.89
CA VAL A 622 -6.13 18.80 15.78
C VAL A 622 -6.57 18.64 14.33
N ASN A 623 -6.67 19.73 13.58
CA ASN A 623 -7.05 19.70 12.16
C ASN A 623 -6.04 18.92 11.29
N ASN A 624 -4.75 19.10 11.59
CA ASN A 624 -3.67 18.35 10.90
C ASN A 624 -3.77 16.84 11.15
N LEU A 625 -4.08 16.44 12.36
CA LEU A 625 -4.28 15.03 12.73
C LEU A 625 -5.52 14.43 12.07
N GLN A 626 -6.61 15.18 12.00
CA GLN A 626 -7.82 14.73 11.28
C GLN A 626 -7.52 14.45 9.81
N LYS A 627 -6.72 15.32 9.18
CA LYS A 627 -6.28 15.12 7.79
C LYS A 627 -5.40 13.88 7.63
N GLN A 628 -4.46 13.66 8.55
CA GLN A 628 -3.63 12.44 8.55
C GLN A 628 -4.47 11.15 8.68
N ILE A 629 -5.53 11.19 9.48
CA ILE A 629 -6.46 10.05 9.63
C ILE A 629 -7.28 9.82 8.35
N GLU A 630 -7.69 10.87 7.67
CA GLU A 630 -8.40 10.76 6.38
C GLU A 630 -7.48 10.19 5.29
N ASP A 631 -6.25 10.67 5.22
CA ASP A 631 -5.24 10.19 4.26
C ASP A 631 -4.85 8.71 4.51
N MET A 632 -4.87 8.27 5.77
CA MET A 632 -4.63 6.86 6.11
C MET A 632 -5.85 5.94 5.88
N LYS A 633 -7.05 6.50 5.72
CA LYS A 633 -8.27 5.75 5.36
C LYS A 633 -8.48 5.62 3.85
N ARG A 634 -7.74 6.40 3.06
CA ARG A 634 -7.64 6.31 1.59
C ARG A 634 -6.51 5.35 1.20
#